data_030af6668301c6eb7c669d43e01dd9df
#
_entry.id   030af6668301c6eb7c669d43e01dd9df
#
_cell.length_a   1.000
_cell.length_b   1.000
_cell.length_c   1.000
_cell.angle_alpha   90.00
_cell.angle_beta   90.00
_cell.angle_gamma   90.00
#
_symmetry.space_group_name_H-M   'P 1'
#
loop_
_entity.id
_entity.type
_entity.pdbx_description
1 polymer ?
#
loop_
_entity_poly.entity_id
_entity_poly.type
_entity_poly.pdbx_seq_one_letter_code
_entity_poly.pdbx_strand_id
1 'polypeptide(L)'
;MRRSPLVVLFIVILLGGIAAAQEQPAVAESFRAQISLNSASGPRISPDGSMIAYTVTSADWENNRFDREIWVVGAGGEPFQLTRTESGNSSGHRWSPDGSRLGFIADRGDDAQIYLIRPQGGEAEPLTSHDGGINSFRFSPDGSQIAFAATDPAPDGFEEREESYGDYAVEDTDFRMAHLWVTEIRDGAEPRRLTGGDFHVGTFDWSPDGQEIAFDHAPTPQVNSFRQTDVSVVEVATGTVRALVTDPGRQRGPLWSPDGDRILFSTSADASPYYGNSELAVIPAAGGASRILTAGFDENPSPLAWNGDGVFFIASQRTARQLFVMDPESGEVTLALDTPEMIAAADVSRDGSTLAIQGEERTTVAEIFRWQPGASAPERVTDMTAQVADWGDLGGREVITWNSEDGAEIEGVVMKPPGYDPSRTYPLMVIIHGGPTGTSRPQLVGGYVYPALEWLKKGAVVMMPNYRGSAGYGEEFRALNVRNLGVGDAWDVLSGVEALVERGVADPDRVAAMGWSQGGYISAFLTTSSDRFRAISVGAGISNWMTYYVNTDIHGFTREYLKATPWEDPEIYAKTSPMTYINEASTPTLIQHGEFDARVPTPNAYELYQGLQDVGVETQLIIYKGFGHGITKPRERLAAMVHNWEWFARHIWGEEAEPANE
;
A
#
# COMPACT_ATOMS: atom_id res chain seq x y z
N MET A 1 28.18 30.82 80.55
CA MET A 1 26.93 30.68 79.78
C MET A 1 27.24 30.06 78.43
N ARG A 2 27.09 28.76 78.36
CA ARG A 2 27.33 28.00 77.12
C ARG A 2 26.03 27.81 76.35
N ARG A 3 25.92 28.31 75.15
CA ARG A 3 24.79 28.06 74.25
C ARG A 3 25.12 26.85 73.37
N SER A 4 24.32 25.79 73.46
CA SER A 4 24.35 24.63 72.57
C SER A 4 23.64 24.95 71.22
N PRO A 5 24.13 24.49 70.10
CA PRO A 5 23.39 24.61 68.86
C PRO A 5 22.43 23.45 68.66
N LEU A 6 21.20 23.79 68.26
CA LEU A 6 20.14 22.87 67.86
C LEU A 6 20.44 22.34 66.48
N VAL A 7 20.66 21.02 66.37
CA VAL A 7 20.76 20.34 65.04
C VAL A 7 19.36 20.02 64.61
N VAL A 8 18.92 20.66 63.52
CA VAL A 8 17.66 20.31 62.83
C VAL A 8 17.97 19.25 61.78
N LEU A 9 17.49 18.05 62.02
CA LEU A 9 17.60 16.93 61.10
C LEU A 9 16.49 17.05 60.04
N PHE A 10 16.84 17.40 58.79
CA PHE A 10 15.93 17.32 57.65
C PHE A 10 15.84 15.86 57.17
N ILE A 11 14.70 15.21 57.44
CA ILE A 11 14.33 13.94 56.85
C ILE A 11 13.81 14.24 55.43
N VAL A 12 14.61 13.96 54.38
CA VAL A 12 14.17 13.94 53.00
C VAL A 12 13.46 12.62 52.79
N ILE A 13 12.13 12.64 52.78
CA ILE A 13 11.31 11.50 52.31
C ILE A 13 11.40 11.49 50.80
N LEU A 14 12.22 10.58 50.25
CA LEU A 14 12.19 10.21 48.84
C LEU A 14 10.88 9.42 48.61
N LEU A 15 9.86 10.10 48.17
CA LEU A 15 8.72 9.48 47.53
C LEU A 15 9.17 9.01 46.15
N GLY A 16 9.62 7.76 46.08
CA GLY A 16 9.76 7.03 44.82
C GLY A 16 8.34 6.91 44.23
N GLY A 17 8.04 7.74 43.27
CA GLY A 17 6.89 7.56 42.40
C GLY A 17 7.07 6.25 41.63
N ILE A 18 6.41 5.20 42.06
CA ILE A 18 6.10 4.05 41.22
C ILE A 18 5.18 4.62 40.14
N ALA A 19 5.70 4.82 38.95
CA ALA A 19 4.86 5.04 37.77
C ALA A 19 3.97 3.80 37.68
N ALA A 20 2.70 3.93 38.08
CA ALA A 20 1.71 2.91 37.79
C ALA A 20 1.67 2.76 36.26
N ALA A 21 2.03 1.58 35.79
CA ALA A 21 1.78 1.21 34.40
C ALA A 21 0.26 1.35 34.21
N GLN A 22 -0.15 2.29 33.36
CA GLN A 22 -1.54 2.40 32.94
C GLN A 22 -1.98 1.02 32.47
N GLU A 23 -3.00 0.42 33.11
CA GLU A 23 -3.60 -0.82 32.63
C GLU A 23 -4.15 -0.53 31.22
N GLN A 24 -3.59 -1.21 30.23
CA GLN A 24 -4.12 -1.14 28.88
C GLN A 24 -5.55 -1.71 28.89
N PRO A 25 -6.49 -1.18 28.07
CA PRO A 25 -7.80 -1.80 27.90
C PRO A 25 -7.66 -3.29 27.65
N ALA A 26 -8.50 -4.12 28.27
CA ALA A 26 -8.41 -5.59 28.15
C ALA A 26 -8.42 -6.08 26.68
N VAL A 27 -9.01 -5.29 25.77
CA VAL A 27 -9.05 -5.54 24.32
C VAL A 27 -7.73 -5.20 23.60
N ALA A 28 -6.84 -4.39 24.20
CA ALA A 28 -5.59 -3.96 23.57
C ALA A 28 -4.61 -5.13 23.33
N GLU A 29 -4.68 -6.18 24.15
CA GLU A 29 -3.89 -7.40 23.92
C GLU A 29 -4.31 -8.10 22.63
N SER A 30 -5.62 -8.14 22.32
CA SER A 30 -6.11 -8.70 21.05
C SER A 30 -5.69 -7.86 19.86
N PHE A 31 -5.72 -6.53 19.93
CA PHE A 31 -5.18 -5.65 18.89
C PHE A 31 -3.68 -5.86 18.71
N ARG A 32 -2.96 -5.98 19.82
CA ARG A 32 -1.53 -6.28 19.79
C ARG A 32 -1.25 -7.61 19.09
N ALA A 33 -2.05 -8.66 19.37
CA ALA A 33 -1.94 -9.95 18.69
C ALA A 33 -2.18 -9.82 17.18
N GLN A 34 -3.21 -9.05 16.74
CA GLN A 34 -3.48 -8.80 15.33
C GLN A 34 -2.33 -8.06 14.63
N ILE A 35 -1.74 -7.03 15.27
CA ILE A 35 -0.60 -6.29 14.74
C ILE A 35 0.66 -7.15 14.68
N SER A 36 0.78 -8.12 15.59
CA SER A 36 1.93 -9.04 15.70
C SER A 36 1.89 -10.21 14.73
N LEU A 37 0.82 -10.37 13.93
CA LEU A 37 0.78 -11.41 12.91
C LEU A 37 1.94 -11.24 11.93
N ASN A 38 2.73 -12.29 11.80
CA ASN A 38 3.73 -12.36 10.75
C ASN A 38 3.03 -12.47 9.39
N SER A 39 3.52 -11.76 8.41
CA SER A 39 3.00 -11.82 7.05
C SER A 39 4.08 -12.22 6.05
N ALA A 40 3.79 -13.20 5.19
CA ALA A 40 4.66 -13.62 4.10
C ALA A 40 4.34 -12.85 2.82
N SER A 41 5.38 -12.34 2.13
CA SER A 41 5.19 -11.51 0.94
C SER A 41 6.35 -11.59 -0.05
N GLY A 42 6.11 -11.13 -1.29
CA GLY A 42 7.13 -10.96 -2.32
C GLY A 42 7.86 -12.25 -2.70
N PRO A 43 7.18 -13.36 -3.01
CA PRO A 43 7.84 -14.61 -3.37
C PRO A 43 8.73 -14.46 -4.60
N ARG A 44 9.88 -15.15 -4.58
CA ARG A 44 10.82 -15.29 -5.71
C ARG A 44 11.21 -16.73 -5.84
N ILE A 45 10.95 -17.31 -7.00
CA ILE A 45 11.30 -18.70 -7.29
C ILE A 45 12.72 -18.78 -7.86
N SER A 46 13.47 -19.82 -7.45
CA SER A 46 14.79 -20.08 -8.04
C SER A 46 14.69 -20.40 -9.54
N PRO A 47 15.74 -20.14 -10.34
CA PRO A 47 15.70 -20.38 -11.80
C PRO A 47 15.31 -21.79 -12.19
N ASP A 48 15.67 -22.79 -11.38
CA ASP A 48 15.34 -24.22 -11.55
C ASP A 48 14.00 -24.65 -10.95
N GLY A 49 13.25 -23.69 -10.39
CA GLY A 49 11.95 -23.95 -9.75
C GLY A 49 12.01 -24.71 -8.40
N SER A 50 13.20 -25.03 -7.87
CA SER A 50 13.34 -25.90 -6.70
C SER A 50 13.13 -25.20 -5.35
N MET A 51 13.42 -23.89 -5.26
CA MET A 51 13.35 -23.11 -4.02
C MET A 51 12.51 -21.85 -4.20
N ILE A 52 11.87 -21.39 -3.13
CA ILE A 52 11.16 -20.11 -3.07
C ILE A 52 11.76 -19.29 -1.92
N ALA A 53 12.21 -18.07 -2.24
CA ALA A 53 12.57 -17.05 -1.25
C ALA A 53 11.38 -16.08 -1.10
N TYR A 54 11.13 -15.61 0.12
CA TYR A 54 10.06 -14.64 0.41
C TYR A 54 10.41 -13.81 1.64
N THR A 55 9.78 -12.67 1.79
CA THR A 55 9.95 -11.80 2.97
C THR A 55 8.90 -12.14 4.02
N VAL A 56 9.32 -12.27 5.27
CA VAL A 56 8.43 -12.28 6.44
C VAL A 56 8.57 -10.94 7.15
N THR A 57 7.43 -10.29 7.37
CA THR A 57 7.32 -9.07 8.17
C THR A 57 6.78 -9.42 9.54
N SER A 58 7.45 -9.02 10.60
CA SER A 58 7.05 -9.19 12.00
C SER A 58 7.07 -7.87 12.76
N ALA A 59 6.31 -7.77 13.86
CA ALA A 59 6.28 -6.58 14.70
C ALA A 59 7.39 -6.64 15.76
N ASP A 60 8.34 -5.73 15.68
CA ASP A 60 9.34 -5.48 16.71
C ASP A 60 8.83 -4.40 17.67
N TRP A 61 8.18 -4.83 18.76
CA TRP A 61 7.59 -3.95 19.75
C TRP A 61 8.62 -3.20 20.60
N GLU A 62 9.84 -3.76 20.76
CA GLU A 62 10.90 -3.15 21.54
C GLU A 62 11.40 -1.89 20.81
N ASN A 63 11.69 -1.99 19.53
CA ASN A 63 12.19 -0.90 18.70
C ASN A 63 11.08 -0.12 17.99
N ASN A 64 9.81 -0.49 18.19
CA ASN A 64 8.63 0.13 17.58
C ASN A 64 8.72 0.22 16.05
N ARG A 65 9.03 -0.91 15.39
CA ARG A 65 9.16 -1.01 13.95
C ARG A 65 8.56 -2.33 13.45
N PHE A 66 8.30 -2.41 12.17
CA PHE A 66 8.11 -3.69 11.50
C PHE A 66 9.44 -4.15 10.95
N ASP A 67 9.85 -5.34 11.35
CA ASP A 67 11.07 -6.02 10.92
C ASP A 67 10.80 -6.90 9.71
N ARG A 68 11.69 -6.85 8.70
CA ARG A 68 11.57 -7.62 7.46
C ARG A 68 12.80 -8.47 7.26
N GLU A 69 12.58 -9.79 7.17
CA GLU A 69 13.65 -10.75 6.93
C GLU A 69 13.28 -11.73 5.82
N ILE A 70 14.31 -12.25 5.16
CA ILE A 70 14.15 -13.18 4.05
C ILE A 70 14.13 -14.61 4.58
N TRP A 71 13.15 -15.36 4.12
CA TRP A 71 12.97 -16.77 4.38
C TRP A 71 13.06 -17.56 3.08
N VAL A 72 13.43 -18.84 3.18
CA VAL A 72 13.55 -19.73 2.02
C VAL A 72 12.88 -21.07 2.33
N VAL A 73 12.25 -21.66 1.32
CA VAL A 73 11.66 -22.99 1.39
C VAL A 73 12.00 -23.77 0.11
N GLY A 74 12.51 -24.99 0.27
CA GLY A 74 12.72 -25.93 -0.83
C GLY A 74 11.46 -26.75 -1.13
N ALA A 75 11.40 -27.43 -2.27
CA ALA A 75 10.31 -28.33 -2.59
C ALA A 75 10.21 -29.45 -1.56
N GLY A 76 9.04 -29.55 -0.88
CA GLY A 76 8.80 -30.55 0.17
C GLY A 76 9.61 -30.36 1.45
N GLY A 77 10.32 -29.21 1.61
CA GLY A 77 11.09 -28.86 2.82
C GLY A 77 10.32 -27.92 3.74
N GLU A 78 10.87 -27.74 4.94
CA GLU A 78 10.35 -26.76 5.90
C GLU A 78 10.96 -25.37 5.61
N PRO A 79 10.20 -24.29 5.77
CA PRO A 79 10.73 -22.92 5.66
C PRO A 79 11.77 -22.61 6.74
N PHE A 80 12.82 -21.91 6.37
CA PHE A 80 13.80 -21.40 7.33
C PHE A 80 14.17 -19.93 7.07
N GLN A 81 14.52 -19.22 8.13
CA GLN A 81 14.94 -17.84 8.09
C GLN A 81 16.38 -17.74 7.55
N LEU A 82 16.56 -17.04 6.43
CA LEU A 82 17.87 -16.89 5.77
C LEU A 82 18.65 -15.68 6.30
N THR A 83 17.99 -14.55 6.50
CA THR A 83 18.62 -13.31 6.99
C THR A 83 18.17 -13.00 8.41
N ARG A 84 19.07 -12.35 9.19
CA ARG A 84 18.79 -11.82 10.53
C ARG A 84 19.53 -10.52 10.68
N THR A 85 18.81 -9.42 10.71
CA THR A 85 19.38 -8.08 10.80
C THR A 85 19.08 -7.50 12.18
N GLU A 86 20.10 -7.14 12.95
CA GLU A 86 19.93 -6.56 14.30
C GLU A 86 19.27 -5.16 14.21
N SER A 87 19.63 -4.39 13.17
CA SER A 87 19.02 -3.11 12.86
C SER A 87 18.74 -3.02 11.37
N GLY A 88 17.62 -2.36 10.98
CA GLY A 88 17.22 -2.24 9.58
C GLY A 88 16.39 -3.44 9.09
N ASN A 89 16.35 -3.64 7.78
CA ASN A 89 15.53 -4.63 7.10
C ASN A 89 16.32 -5.35 6.01
N SER A 90 15.90 -6.56 5.67
CA SER A 90 16.36 -7.30 4.49
C SER A 90 15.18 -7.52 3.53
N SER A 91 15.26 -7.00 2.30
CA SER A 91 14.15 -7.04 1.34
C SER A 91 14.63 -7.00 -0.12
N GLY A 92 13.71 -6.95 -1.07
CA GLY A 92 14.03 -6.79 -2.51
C GLY A 92 14.85 -7.92 -3.10
N HIS A 93 14.78 -9.11 -2.51
CA HIS A 93 15.60 -10.27 -2.86
C HIS A 93 15.38 -10.76 -4.31
N ARG A 94 16.47 -11.26 -4.92
CA ARG A 94 16.52 -11.81 -6.29
C ARG A 94 17.50 -12.98 -6.33
N TRP A 95 17.13 -14.02 -7.06
CA TRP A 95 18.03 -15.12 -7.36
C TRP A 95 19.06 -14.74 -8.41
N SER A 96 20.32 -15.20 -8.25
CA SER A 96 21.26 -15.21 -9.36
C SER A 96 20.78 -16.16 -10.45
N PRO A 97 21.12 -15.93 -11.75
CA PRO A 97 20.63 -16.74 -12.86
C PRO A 97 21.00 -18.23 -12.80
N ASP A 98 22.05 -18.57 -12.05
CA ASP A 98 22.48 -19.96 -11.79
C ASP A 98 21.88 -20.55 -10.51
N GLY A 99 21.09 -19.76 -9.75
CA GLY A 99 20.48 -20.17 -8.48
C GLY A 99 21.47 -20.34 -7.30
N SER A 100 22.75 -20.06 -7.50
CA SER A 100 23.78 -20.28 -6.47
C SER A 100 23.81 -19.25 -5.37
N ARG A 101 23.24 -18.05 -5.60
CA ARG A 101 23.18 -16.93 -4.66
C ARG A 101 21.80 -16.25 -4.68
N LEU A 102 21.49 -15.63 -3.57
CA LEU A 102 20.40 -14.67 -3.42
C LEU A 102 21.00 -13.29 -3.16
N GLY A 103 20.71 -12.31 -4.01
CA GLY A 103 20.97 -10.91 -3.76
C GLY A 103 19.79 -10.27 -3.03
N PHE A 104 20.05 -9.29 -2.16
CA PHE A 104 19.01 -8.54 -1.46
C PHE A 104 19.50 -7.16 -1.05
N ILE A 105 18.55 -6.28 -0.73
CA ILE A 105 18.84 -4.93 -0.21
C ILE A 105 18.67 -4.95 1.31
N ALA A 106 19.64 -4.40 2.03
CA ALA A 106 19.57 -4.21 3.46
C ALA A 106 20.17 -2.86 3.88
N ASP A 107 19.52 -2.22 4.87
CA ASP A 107 19.86 -0.92 5.46
C ASP A 107 20.50 -1.10 6.86
N ARG A 108 21.54 -1.91 6.99
CA ARG A 108 22.18 -2.33 8.26
C ARG A 108 22.77 -1.17 9.08
N GLY A 109 21.98 -0.12 9.28
CA GLY A 109 22.32 1.06 10.07
C GLY A 109 22.73 2.30 9.27
N ASP A 110 22.98 2.13 7.96
CA ASP A 110 23.38 3.19 7.02
C ASP A 110 22.45 3.18 5.78
N ASP A 111 22.89 3.76 4.69
CA ASP A 111 22.19 3.71 3.41
C ASP A 111 22.04 2.26 2.92
N ALA A 112 20.90 1.98 2.30
CA ALA A 112 20.56 0.65 1.79
C ALA A 112 21.55 0.18 0.72
N GLN A 113 22.13 -1.03 0.88
CA GLN A 113 23.12 -1.62 0.00
C GLN A 113 22.71 -3.01 -0.47
N ILE A 114 23.34 -3.49 -1.56
CA ILE A 114 23.15 -4.85 -2.06
C ILE A 114 24.08 -5.80 -1.31
N TYR A 115 23.50 -6.88 -0.79
CA TYR A 115 24.19 -8.00 -0.17
C TYR A 115 23.95 -9.28 -0.97
N LEU A 116 24.91 -10.18 -0.93
CA LEU A 116 24.82 -11.52 -1.50
C LEU A 116 24.91 -12.58 -0.41
N ILE A 117 24.06 -13.62 -0.49
CA ILE A 117 24.06 -14.76 0.43
C ILE A 117 23.81 -16.07 -0.33
N ARG A 118 24.35 -17.19 0.19
CA ARG A 118 24.00 -18.52 -0.33
C ARG A 118 22.61 -18.92 0.16
N PRO A 119 21.78 -19.56 -0.66
CA PRO A 119 20.41 -19.93 -0.28
C PRO A 119 20.33 -20.98 0.84
N GLN A 120 21.43 -21.69 1.13
CA GLN A 120 21.55 -22.64 2.24
C GLN A 120 21.96 -21.98 3.56
N GLY A 121 22.20 -20.68 3.58
CA GLY A 121 22.64 -19.90 4.73
C GLY A 121 24.14 -19.55 4.68
N GLY A 122 24.59 -18.94 5.73
CA GLY A 122 25.96 -18.39 5.88
C GLY A 122 25.92 -16.90 6.18
N GLU A 123 27.06 -16.25 6.09
CA GLU A 123 27.17 -14.80 6.25
C GLU A 123 26.87 -14.09 4.92
N ALA A 124 26.10 -13.01 4.99
CA ALA A 124 25.84 -12.16 3.84
C ALA A 124 27.00 -11.19 3.59
N GLU A 125 27.48 -11.15 2.36
CA GLU A 125 28.60 -10.33 1.93
C GLU A 125 28.07 -9.05 1.25
N PRO A 126 28.50 -7.83 1.65
CA PRO A 126 28.15 -6.62 0.95
C PRO A 126 28.79 -6.60 -0.45
N LEU A 127 28.01 -6.29 -1.47
CA LEU A 127 28.50 -6.10 -2.84
C LEU A 127 28.76 -4.64 -3.18
N THR A 128 27.99 -3.74 -2.58
CA THR A 128 28.02 -2.30 -2.88
C THR A 128 28.27 -1.47 -1.64
N SER A 129 28.77 -0.25 -1.87
CA SER A 129 28.93 0.80 -0.87
C SER A 129 28.71 2.14 -1.59
N HIS A 130 27.43 2.41 -1.94
CA HIS A 130 27.01 3.58 -2.73
C HIS A 130 26.43 4.64 -1.81
N ASP A 131 26.94 5.87 -1.89
CA ASP A 131 26.40 7.02 -1.17
C ASP A 131 25.02 7.42 -1.75
N GLY A 132 23.99 7.48 -0.92
CA GLY A 132 22.62 7.84 -1.31
C GLY A 132 21.66 6.68 -1.43
N GLY A 133 22.12 5.43 -1.18
CA GLY A 133 21.29 4.24 -1.08
C GLY A 133 20.85 3.64 -2.43
N ILE A 134 20.49 2.37 -2.39
CA ILE A 134 20.06 1.58 -3.55
C ILE A 134 18.57 1.31 -3.48
N ASN A 135 17.86 1.67 -4.56
CA ASN A 135 16.41 1.55 -4.64
C ASN A 135 15.96 0.17 -5.15
N SER A 136 16.67 -0.37 -6.16
CA SER A 136 16.37 -1.66 -6.79
C SER A 136 17.59 -2.21 -7.53
N PHE A 137 17.60 -3.52 -7.78
CA PHE A 137 18.67 -4.15 -8.55
C PHE A 137 18.17 -5.36 -9.36
N ARG A 138 18.95 -5.76 -10.39
CA ARG A 138 18.76 -6.98 -11.18
C ARG A 138 20.11 -7.57 -11.57
N PHE A 139 20.23 -8.89 -11.53
CA PHE A 139 21.37 -9.61 -12.10
C PHE A 139 21.36 -9.53 -13.63
N SER A 140 22.53 -9.46 -14.24
CA SER A 140 22.68 -9.71 -15.68
C SER A 140 22.30 -11.16 -16.02
N PRO A 141 21.84 -11.47 -17.26
CA PRO A 141 21.42 -12.82 -17.64
C PRO A 141 22.48 -13.90 -17.46
N ASP A 142 23.76 -13.53 -17.59
CA ASP A 142 24.92 -14.42 -17.39
C ASP A 142 25.39 -14.51 -15.92
N GLY A 143 24.80 -13.69 -15.04
CA GLY A 143 25.17 -13.65 -13.62
C GLY A 143 26.51 -13.01 -13.29
N SER A 144 27.19 -12.36 -14.24
CA SER A 144 28.51 -11.74 -14.02
C SER A 144 28.43 -10.34 -13.43
N GLN A 145 27.30 -9.64 -13.62
CA GLN A 145 27.08 -8.26 -13.22
C GLN A 145 25.73 -8.08 -12.50
N ILE A 146 25.60 -6.94 -11.81
CA ILE A 146 24.34 -6.42 -11.28
C ILE A 146 24.16 -5.00 -11.81
N ALA A 147 22.98 -4.71 -12.39
CA ALA A 147 22.51 -3.35 -12.58
C ALA A 147 21.67 -2.93 -11.38
N PHE A 148 21.76 -1.67 -10.97
CA PHE A 148 20.96 -1.12 -9.89
C PHE A 148 20.59 0.33 -10.15
N ALA A 149 19.44 0.74 -9.59
CA ALA A 149 19.04 2.13 -9.54
C ALA A 149 19.39 2.70 -8.16
N ALA A 150 20.10 3.82 -8.15
CA ALA A 150 20.51 4.51 -6.94
C ALA A 150 20.26 6.01 -7.06
N THR A 151 19.88 6.63 -5.95
CA THR A 151 19.72 8.08 -5.86
C THR A 151 21.08 8.76 -5.89
N ASP A 152 21.23 9.83 -6.65
CA ASP A 152 22.46 10.59 -6.69
C ASP A 152 22.82 11.15 -5.30
N PRO A 153 24.10 11.26 -4.97
CA PRO A 153 24.56 12.00 -3.80
C PRO A 153 24.07 13.44 -3.79
N ALA A 154 24.16 14.12 -2.66
CA ALA A 154 23.88 15.56 -2.60
C ALA A 154 24.75 16.32 -3.63
N PRO A 155 24.21 17.34 -4.32
CA PRO A 155 25.00 18.12 -5.26
C PRO A 155 26.17 18.84 -4.58
N ASP A 156 27.23 19.09 -5.35
CA ASP A 156 28.36 19.90 -4.88
C ASP A 156 27.88 21.25 -4.31
N GLY A 157 28.40 21.62 -3.14
CA GLY A 157 28.02 22.86 -2.45
C GLY A 157 26.73 22.77 -1.63
N PHE A 158 26.06 21.60 -1.57
CA PHE A 158 24.86 21.43 -0.76
C PHE A 158 25.19 21.56 0.74
N GLU A 159 26.23 20.87 1.21
CA GLU A 159 26.70 20.95 2.61
C GLU A 159 27.15 22.36 2.98
N GLU A 160 27.89 23.04 2.10
CA GLU A 160 28.32 24.43 2.31
C GLU A 160 27.13 25.40 2.39
N ARG A 161 26.09 25.13 1.62
CA ARG A 161 24.81 25.89 1.66
C ARG A 161 24.11 25.68 3.00
N GLU A 162 23.99 24.41 3.43
CA GLU A 162 23.35 24.05 4.70
C GLU A 162 24.10 24.62 5.91
N GLU A 163 25.43 24.53 5.92
CA GLU A 163 26.28 25.14 6.95
C GLU A 163 26.16 26.69 6.98
N SER A 164 26.03 27.33 5.82
CA SER A 164 25.99 28.78 5.72
C SER A 164 24.63 29.39 5.98
N TYR A 165 23.57 28.72 5.57
CA TYR A 165 22.20 29.28 5.52
C TYR A 165 21.16 28.44 6.24
N GLY A 166 21.51 27.25 6.76
CA GLY A 166 20.59 26.29 7.37
C GLY A 166 19.89 25.42 6.34
N ASP A 167 19.08 24.48 6.86
CA ASP A 167 18.33 23.50 6.06
C ASP A 167 17.09 24.18 5.43
N TYR A 168 17.06 24.26 4.11
CA TYR A 168 15.91 24.69 3.32
C TYR A 168 15.91 24.00 1.95
N ALA A 169 14.72 23.84 1.37
CA ALA A 169 14.54 23.38 -0.01
C ALA A 169 13.94 24.51 -0.88
N VAL A 170 14.35 24.54 -2.14
CA VAL A 170 13.66 25.33 -3.16
C VAL A 170 12.69 24.38 -3.86
N GLU A 171 11.38 24.65 -3.72
CA GLU A 171 10.33 23.84 -4.32
C GLU A 171 10.53 23.68 -5.83
N ASP A 172 10.26 22.47 -6.33
CA ASP A 172 10.35 22.11 -7.75
C ASP A 172 11.74 22.21 -8.39
N THR A 173 12.80 22.34 -7.59
CA THR A 173 14.17 22.46 -8.11
C THR A 173 15.21 21.61 -7.40
N ASP A 174 15.13 21.42 -6.10
CA ASP A 174 16.11 20.68 -5.30
C ASP A 174 15.87 19.16 -5.37
N PHE A 175 15.96 18.57 -6.57
CA PHE A 175 15.77 17.15 -6.78
C PHE A 175 17.06 16.35 -6.72
N ARG A 176 17.00 15.17 -6.08
CA ARG A 176 18.00 14.12 -6.20
C ARG A 176 17.45 13.04 -7.13
N MET A 177 18.03 12.96 -8.33
CA MET A 177 17.60 11.98 -9.34
C MET A 177 18.13 10.59 -8.99
N ALA A 178 17.40 9.55 -9.39
CA ALA A 178 17.93 8.20 -9.41
C ALA A 178 18.44 7.86 -10.81
N HIS A 179 19.58 7.16 -10.88
CA HIS A 179 20.19 6.74 -12.13
C HIS A 179 20.56 5.26 -12.10
N LEU A 180 20.77 4.68 -13.29
CA LEU A 180 21.25 3.32 -13.44
C LEU A 180 22.77 3.25 -13.30
N TRP A 181 23.19 2.24 -12.57
CA TRP A 181 24.57 1.85 -12.34
C TRP A 181 24.76 0.38 -12.65
N VAL A 182 25.98 -0.05 -12.92
CA VAL A 182 26.35 -1.46 -13.09
C VAL A 182 27.63 -1.75 -12.31
N THR A 183 27.70 -2.93 -11.68
CA THR A 183 28.89 -3.43 -11.01
C THR A 183 29.13 -4.91 -11.35
N GLU A 184 30.38 -5.33 -11.38
CA GLU A 184 30.75 -6.75 -11.50
C GLU A 184 30.54 -7.45 -10.15
N ILE A 185 30.20 -8.75 -10.17
CA ILE A 185 30.07 -9.57 -8.97
C ILE A 185 31.43 -10.15 -8.59
N ARG A 186 32.29 -9.30 -8.06
CA ARG A 186 33.61 -9.64 -7.51
C ARG A 186 34.03 -8.65 -6.44
N ASP A 187 34.91 -9.07 -5.56
CA ASP A 187 35.46 -8.20 -4.51
C ASP A 187 36.17 -6.98 -5.10
N GLY A 188 35.90 -5.82 -4.51
CA GLY A 188 36.52 -4.55 -4.89
C GLY A 188 36.11 -4.04 -6.28
N ALA A 189 35.00 -4.50 -6.84
CA ALA A 189 34.45 -3.92 -8.05
C ALA A 189 33.91 -2.52 -7.79
N GLU A 190 34.32 -1.56 -8.62
CA GLU A 190 33.81 -0.19 -8.56
C GLU A 190 32.54 -0.08 -9.43
N PRO A 191 31.41 0.41 -8.89
CA PRO A 191 30.21 0.65 -9.69
C PRO A 191 30.44 1.71 -10.76
N ARG A 192 29.93 1.46 -11.96
CA ARG A 192 29.96 2.41 -13.08
C ARG A 192 28.57 2.92 -13.39
N ARG A 193 28.42 4.25 -13.42
CA ARG A 193 27.17 4.90 -13.82
C ARG A 193 26.89 4.67 -15.28
N LEU A 194 25.66 4.26 -15.61
CA LEU A 194 25.19 4.04 -17.00
C LEU A 194 24.40 5.22 -17.54
N THR A 195 23.58 5.84 -16.70
CA THR A 195 22.71 6.94 -17.12
C THR A 195 23.04 8.23 -16.38
N GLY A 196 22.68 9.36 -16.94
CA GLY A 196 22.84 10.69 -16.34
C GLY A 196 21.97 11.70 -17.08
N GLY A 197 21.82 12.88 -16.51
CA GLY A 197 20.99 13.96 -17.07
C GLY A 197 19.78 14.26 -16.21
N ASP A 198 18.87 15.09 -16.72
CA ASP A 198 17.74 15.65 -15.98
C ASP A 198 16.52 14.72 -16.08
N PHE A 199 16.66 13.50 -15.59
CA PHE A 199 15.57 12.54 -15.47
C PHE A 199 15.80 11.57 -14.32
N HIS A 200 14.70 11.04 -13.78
CA HIS A 200 14.67 10.10 -12.66
C HIS A 200 14.29 8.70 -13.16
N VAL A 201 15.19 7.73 -12.99
CA VAL A 201 14.97 6.33 -13.38
C VAL A 201 14.02 5.65 -12.42
N GLY A 202 13.02 4.94 -12.95
CA GLY A 202 12.08 4.09 -12.23
C GLY A 202 12.48 2.61 -12.26
N THR A 203 11.81 1.82 -13.09
CA THR A 203 12.06 0.39 -13.24
C THR A 203 12.92 0.08 -14.48
N PHE A 204 13.55 -1.09 -14.50
CA PHE A 204 14.41 -1.49 -15.61
C PHE A 204 14.48 -3.01 -15.77
N ASP A 205 14.89 -3.46 -16.94
CA ASP A 205 15.07 -4.87 -17.27
C ASP A 205 16.23 -5.06 -18.26
N TRP A 206 16.98 -6.16 -18.09
CA TRP A 206 18.09 -6.53 -18.96
C TRP A 206 17.61 -7.18 -20.26
N SER A 207 18.24 -6.87 -21.38
CA SER A 207 18.13 -7.68 -22.59
C SER A 207 18.62 -9.11 -22.33
N PRO A 208 18.05 -10.13 -22.99
CA PRO A 208 18.46 -11.53 -22.79
C PRO A 208 19.94 -11.82 -23.05
N ASP A 209 20.59 -11.05 -23.92
CA ASP A 209 22.02 -11.14 -24.23
C ASP A 209 22.91 -10.31 -23.27
N GLY A 210 22.31 -9.53 -22.37
CA GLY A 210 23.02 -8.70 -21.39
C GLY A 210 23.73 -7.47 -21.97
N GLN A 211 23.44 -7.08 -23.20
CA GLN A 211 24.12 -5.94 -23.84
C GLN A 211 23.39 -4.61 -23.61
N GLU A 212 22.08 -4.65 -23.41
CA GLU A 212 21.24 -3.47 -23.21
C GLU A 212 20.39 -3.59 -21.93
N ILE A 213 19.96 -2.44 -21.41
CA ILE A 213 18.96 -2.32 -20.34
C ILE A 213 17.86 -1.39 -20.81
N ALA A 214 16.62 -1.86 -20.83
CA ALA A 214 15.45 -1.02 -20.98
C ALA A 214 15.03 -0.44 -19.61
N PHE A 215 14.65 0.83 -19.56
CA PHE A 215 14.25 1.48 -18.33
C PHE A 215 13.18 2.53 -18.57
N ASP A 216 12.26 2.68 -17.61
CA ASP A 216 11.38 3.85 -17.59
C ASP A 216 12.00 5.00 -16.79
N HIS A 217 11.65 6.22 -17.16
CA HIS A 217 12.13 7.39 -16.46
C HIS A 217 11.12 8.55 -16.51
N ALA A 218 11.09 9.33 -15.44
CA ALA A 218 10.26 10.51 -15.28
C ALA A 218 11.12 11.79 -15.31
N PRO A 219 10.56 12.98 -15.63
CA PRO A 219 11.29 14.24 -15.60
C PRO A 219 11.86 14.59 -14.21
N THR A 220 11.18 14.22 -13.13
CA THR A 220 11.61 14.47 -11.75
C THR A 220 11.18 13.30 -10.83
N PRO A 221 11.71 13.19 -9.60
CA PRO A 221 11.27 12.19 -8.63
C PRO A 221 9.89 12.48 -8.01
N GLN A 222 9.27 13.60 -8.32
CA GLN A 222 7.95 13.96 -7.80
C GLN A 222 6.86 13.01 -8.30
N VAL A 223 5.87 12.72 -7.45
CA VAL A 223 4.77 11.78 -7.75
C VAL A 223 4.02 12.17 -9.03
N ASN A 224 3.78 13.46 -9.26
CA ASN A 224 3.09 13.94 -10.46
C ASN A 224 3.88 13.68 -11.75
N SER A 225 5.20 13.67 -11.70
CA SER A 225 6.08 13.42 -12.85
C SER A 225 6.00 11.98 -13.35
N PHE A 226 5.65 11.02 -12.50
CA PHE A 226 5.42 9.62 -12.90
C PHE A 226 4.22 9.41 -13.82
N ARG A 227 3.51 10.46 -14.17
CA ARG A 227 2.46 10.46 -15.20
C ARG A 227 2.97 10.85 -16.60
N GLN A 228 4.23 11.24 -16.69
CA GLN A 228 4.93 11.65 -17.89
C GLN A 228 6.22 10.83 -18.01
N THR A 229 6.08 9.50 -17.96
CA THR A 229 7.23 8.60 -18.04
C THR A 229 7.42 8.11 -19.45
N ASP A 230 8.67 8.08 -19.86
CA ASP A 230 9.14 7.52 -21.14
C ASP A 230 9.86 6.18 -20.89
N VAL A 231 10.02 5.39 -21.95
CA VAL A 231 10.89 4.21 -21.97
C VAL A 231 12.10 4.48 -22.88
N SER A 232 13.29 4.26 -22.33
CA SER A 232 14.57 4.34 -23.03
C SER A 232 15.36 3.04 -22.90
N VAL A 233 16.39 2.90 -23.70
CA VAL A 233 17.33 1.78 -23.65
C VAL A 233 18.74 2.32 -23.54
N VAL A 234 19.56 1.74 -22.66
CA VAL A 234 20.98 2.07 -22.52
C VAL A 234 21.85 0.87 -22.93
N GLU A 235 22.86 1.12 -23.75
CA GLU A 235 23.91 0.14 -24.08
C GLU A 235 24.86 0.01 -22.88
N VAL A 236 25.00 -1.19 -22.34
CA VAL A 236 25.77 -1.42 -21.10
C VAL A 236 27.25 -1.11 -21.28
N ALA A 237 27.84 -1.41 -22.44
CA ALA A 237 29.28 -1.21 -22.68
C ALA A 237 29.66 0.28 -22.71
N THR A 238 28.83 1.13 -23.35
CA THR A 238 29.17 2.53 -23.65
C THR A 238 28.43 3.53 -22.78
N GLY A 239 27.28 3.15 -22.17
CA GLY A 239 26.36 4.07 -21.49
C GLY A 239 25.55 4.93 -22.49
N THR A 240 25.52 4.58 -23.77
CA THR A 240 24.75 5.31 -24.79
C THR A 240 23.26 5.06 -24.58
N VAL A 241 22.51 6.12 -24.28
CA VAL A 241 21.05 6.08 -24.10
C VAL A 241 20.36 6.42 -25.42
N ARG A 242 19.36 5.65 -25.79
CA ARG A 242 18.43 5.93 -26.90
C ARG A 242 16.99 5.94 -26.40
N ALA A 243 16.21 6.92 -26.78
CA ALA A 243 14.79 6.95 -26.53
C ALA A 243 14.10 5.82 -27.33
N LEU A 244 13.13 5.14 -26.72
CA LEU A 244 12.39 4.06 -27.37
C LEU A 244 10.90 4.40 -27.49
N VAL A 245 10.24 4.78 -26.39
CA VAL A 245 8.82 5.19 -26.35
C VAL A 245 8.75 6.54 -25.67
N THR A 246 8.28 7.56 -26.40
CA THR A 246 8.13 8.93 -25.94
C THR A 246 6.74 9.47 -26.29
N ASP A 247 5.78 8.58 -26.48
CA ASP A 247 4.39 8.96 -26.73
C ASP A 247 3.82 9.69 -25.50
N PRO A 248 2.90 10.67 -25.70
CA PRO A 248 2.25 11.34 -24.58
C PRO A 248 1.56 10.33 -23.63
N GLY A 249 1.76 10.51 -22.32
CA GLY A 249 1.17 9.66 -21.30
C GLY A 249 2.21 8.98 -20.41
N ARG A 250 1.84 7.84 -19.85
CA ARG A 250 2.66 7.09 -18.90
C ARG A 250 3.13 5.78 -19.50
N GLN A 251 4.42 5.61 -19.67
CA GLN A 251 5.08 4.43 -20.21
C GLN A 251 5.94 3.80 -19.12
N ARG A 252 5.64 2.58 -18.63
CA ARG A 252 6.29 2.01 -17.44
C ARG A 252 6.54 0.52 -17.53
N GLY A 253 7.48 0.07 -16.68
CA GLY A 253 7.70 -1.34 -16.44
C GLY A 253 8.19 -2.09 -17.69
N PRO A 254 9.25 -1.64 -18.38
CA PRO A 254 9.74 -2.34 -19.55
C PRO A 254 10.15 -3.78 -19.20
N LEU A 255 9.79 -4.72 -20.07
CA LEU A 255 10.10 -6.14 -19.92
C LEU A 255 10.51 -6.70 -21.28
N TRP A 256 11.72 -7.22 -21.38
CA TRP A 256 12.23 -7.80 -22.63
C TRP A 256 11.52 -9.12 -22.97
N SER A 257 11.26 -9.32 -24.27
CA SER A 257 10.87 -10.64 -24.78
C SER A 257 12.03 -11.64 -24.66
N PRO A 258 11.75 -12.95 -24.53
CA PRO A 258 12.79 -13.97 -24.38
C PRO A 258 13.78 -14.04 -25.55
N ASP A 259 13.34 -13.67 -26.74
CA ASP A 259 14.17 -13.62 -27.96
C ASP A 259 14.99 -12.32 -28.10
N GLY A 260 14.68 -11.30 -27.30
CA GLY A 260 15.34 -10.00 -27.33
C GLY A 260 14.86 -9.05 -28.42
N ASP A 261 13.87 -9.45 -29.21
CA ASP A 261 13.42 -8.68 -30.37
C ASP A 261 12.41 -7.58 -30.00
N ARG A 262 11.76 -7.68 -28.85
CA ARG A 262 10.67 -6.79 -28.42
C ARG A 262 10.76 -6.41 -26.94
N ILE A 263 10.11 -5.29 -26.61
CA ILE A 263 9.94 -4.81 -25.22
C ILE A 263 8.44 -4.62 -24.97
N LEU A 264 7.93 -5.28 -23.94
CA LEU A 264 6.61 -5.04 -23.36
C LEU A 264 6.70 -3.88 -22.37
N PHE A 265 5.67 -3.07 -22.30
CA PHE A 265 5.53 -2.01 -21.29
C PHE A 265 4.06 -1.75 -20.97
N SER A 266 3.80 -1.20 -19.79
CA SER A 266 2.48 -0.68 -19.46
C SER A 266 2.36 0.74 -20.00
N THR A 267 1.28 1.02 -20.70
CA THR A 267 0.98 2.34 -21.25
C THR A 267 -0.38 2.83 -20.78
N SER A 268 -0.54 4.12 -20.59
CA SER A 268 -1.82 4.78 -20.58
C SER A 268 -1.80 5.77 -21.74
N ALA A 269 -2.52 5.45 -22.80
CA ALA A 269 -2.64 6.28 -23.98
C ALA A 269 -3.28 7.61 -23.61
N ASP A 270 -2.63 8.72 -24.05
CA ASP A 270 -2.99 10.09 -23.72
C ASP A 270 -2.84 10.41 -22.22
N ALA A 271 -2.79 11.66 -21.82
CA ALA A 271 -2.70 12.07 -20.41
C ALA A 271 -3.84 11.43 -19.57
N SER A 272 -3.74 10.10 -19.41
CA SER A 272 -4.80 9.27 -18.86
C SER A 272 -5.11 9.70 -17.46
N PRO A 273 -6.37 9.90 -17.14
CA PRO A 273 -6.79 10.30 -15.82
C PRO A 273 -6.45 9.22 -14.78
N TYR A 274 -6.41 9.61 -13.50
CA TYR A 274 -6.21 8.69 -12.38
C TYR A 274 -7.22 7.53 -12.34
N TYR A 275 -8.38 7.71 -12.94
CA TYR A 275 -9.41 6.68 -13.06
C TYR A 275 -9.30 5.83 -14.34
N GLY A 276 -8.45 6.23 -15.28
CA GLY A 276 -8.28 5.49 -16.55
C GLY A 276 -7.54 4.15 -16.37
N ASN A 277 -7.78 3.24 -17.31
CA ASN A 277 -7.02 2.00 -17.39
C ASN A 277 -5.61 2.24 -17.92
N SER A 278 -4.69 1.39 -17.49
CA SER A 278 -3.43 1.16 -18.18
C SER A 278 -3.54 -0.12 -19.00
N GLU A 279 -2.87 -0.14 -20.14
CA GLU A 279 -2.84 -1.28 -21.06
C GLU A 279 -1.41 -1.83 -21.17
N LEU A 280 -1.26 -3.06 -21.65
CA LEU A 280 0.03 -3.58 -22.06
C LEU A 280 0.22 -3.34 -23.56
N ALA A 281 1.39 -2.81 -23.90
CA ALA A 281 1.81 -2.59 -25.28
C ALA A 281 3.17 -3.24 -25.53
N VAL A 282 3.46 -3.51 -26.79
CA VAL A 282 4.74 -4.06 -27.24
C VAL A 282 5.33 -3.20 -28.33
N ILE A 283 6.65 -3.04 -28.31
CA ILE A 283 7.42 -2.30 -29.33
C ILE A 283 8.62 -3.17 -29.77
N PRO A 284 9.05 -3.13 -31.07
CA PRO A 284 10.31 -3.72 -31.46
C PRO A 284 11.48 -3.13 -30.68
N ALA A 285 12.42 -3.95 -30.22
CA ALA A 285 13.57 -3.48 -29.44
C ALA A 285 14.42 -2.46 -30.21
N ALA A 286 14.47 -2.56 -31.52
CA ALA A 286 15.15 -1.59 -32.40
C ALA A 286 14.40 -0.25 -32.59
N GLY A 287 13.21 -0.13 -32.02
CA GLY A 287 12.30 1.03 -32.19
C GLY A 287 11.29 0.79 -33.34
N GLY A 288 10.34 1.72 -33.46
CA GLY A 288 9.25 1.66 -34.43
C GLY A 288 7.90 1.99 -33.77
N ALA A 289 6.81 1.50 -34.35
CA ALA A 289 5.47 1.70 -33.79
C ALA A 289 5.17 0.69 -32.69
N SER A 290 4.62 1.16 -31.57
CA SER A 290 4.07 0.32 -30.51
C SER A 290 2.71 -0.28 -30.92
N ARG A 291 2.38 -1.44 -30.34
CA ARG A 291 1.09 -2.11 -30.52
C ARG A 291 0.49 -2.44 -29.16
N ILE A 292 -0.70 -1.93 -28.90
CA ILE A 292 -1.46 -2.27 -27.69
C ILE A 292 -1.95 -3.72 -27.78
N LEU A 293 -1.81 -4.47 -26.70
CA LEU A 293 -2.18 -5.88 -26.60
C LEU A 293 -3.47 -6.12 -25.80
N THR A 294 -3.76 -5.28 -24.81
CA THR A 294 -4.85 -5.50 -23.86
C THR A 294 -6.03 -4.54 -24.02
N ALA A 295 -6.24 -3.95 -25.20
CA ALA A 295 -7.34 -3.00 -25.48
C ALA A 295 -8.75 -3.52 -25.16
N GLY A 296 -8.94 -4.85 -25.09
CA GLY A 296 -10.19 -5.48 -24.70
C GLY A 296 -10.28 -5.95 -23.26
N PHE A 297 -9.24 -5.70 -22.46
CA PHE A 297 -9.18 -6.11 -21.05
C PHE A 297 -9.46 -4.92 -20.14
N ASP A 298 -10.69 -4.82 -19.65
CA ASP A 298 -11.19 -3.65 -18.91
C ASP A 298 -10.74 -3.64 -17.44
N GLU A 299 -9.42 -3.78 -17.21
CA GLU A 299 -8.74 -3.56 -15.91
C GLU A 299 -7.24 -3.31 -16.10
N ASN A 300 -6.57 -2.90 -15.01
CA ASN A 300 -5.13 -2.65 -15.01
C ASN A 300 -4.32 -3.95 -14.91
N PRO A 301 -3.70 -4.45 -15.98
CA PRO A 301 -2.81 -5.59 -15.92
C PRO A 301 -1.48 -5.21 -15.25
N SER A 302 -1.03 -6.01 -14.28
CA SER A 302 0.28 -5.89 -13.62
C SER A 302 1.20 -7.00 -14.14
N PRO A 303 2.08 -6.75 -15.12
CA PRO A 303 2.92 -7.78 -15.72
C PRO A 303 3.93 -8.34 -14.71
N LEU A 304 4.19 -9.63 -14.79
CA LEU A 304 5.09 -10.37 -13.92
C LEU A 304 6.31 -10.87 -14.67
N ALA A 305 6.09 -11.57 -15.80
CA ALA A 305 7.11 -12.20 -16.60
C ALA A 305 6.63 -12.36 -18.04
N TRP A 306 7.59 -12.39 -18.97
CA TRP A 306 7.38 -12.80 -20.35
C TRP A 306 8.29 -14.00 -20.65
N ASN A 307 7.70 -15.12 -21.00
CA ASN A 307 8.42 -16.35 -21.34
C ASN A 307 7.83 -17.03 -22.60
N GLY A 308 8.22 -18.27 -22.88
CA GLY A 308 7.74 -19.01 -24.04
C GLY A 308 6.24 -19.34 -24.04
N ASP A 309 5.58 -19.31 -22.87
CA ASP A 309 4.15 -19.56 -22.72
C ASP A 309 3.29 -18.28 -22.88
N GLY A 310 3.92 -17.10 -22.86
CA GLY A 310 3.27 -15.81 -22.99
C GLY A 310 3.68 -14.80 -21.93
N VAL A 311 2.84 -13.78 -21.77
CA VAL A 311 2.99 -12.73 -20.74
C VAL A 311 2.07 -13.05 -19.56
N PHE A 312 2.66 -13.34 -18.42
CA PHE A 312 1.93 -13.53 -17.17
C PHE A 312 1.67 -12.18 -16.49
N PHE A 313 0.46 -11.97 -16.05
CA PHE A 313 0.09 -10.76 -15.29
C PHE A 313 -1.00 -11.03 -14.25
N ILE A 314 -1.10 -10.17 -13.25
CA ILE A 314 -2.16 -10.19 -12.25
C ILE A 314 -3.10 -9.01 -12.51
N ALA A 315 -4.41 -9.22 -12.37
CA ALA A 315 -5.40 -8.14 -12.42
C ALA A 315 -6.53 -8.36 -11.42
N SER A 316 -7.14 -7.25 -11.00
CA SER A 316 -8.37 -7.27 -10.19
C SER A 316 -9.56 -7.69 -11.06
N GLN A 317 -10.45 -8.50 -10.47
CA GLN A 317 -11.72 -8.91 -11.05
C GLN A 317 -12.78 -8.85 -9.94
N ARG A 318 -13.47 -7.73 -9.84
CA ARG A 318 -14.35 -7.41 -8.72
C ARG A 318 -13.60 -7.52 -7.37
N THR A 319 -14.09 -8.31 -6.43
CA THR A 319 -13.42 -8.56 -5.14
C THR A 319 -12.27 -9.56 -5.20
N ALA A 320 -12.09 -10.27 -6.32
CA ALA A 320 -10.98 -11.19 -6.54
C ALA A 320 -9.76 -10.49 -7.15
N ARG A 321 -8.61 -11.18 -7.12
CA ARG A 321 -7.40 -10.80 -7.84
C ARG A 321 -6.76 -12.06 -8.41
N GLN A 322 -6.66 -12.16 -9.71
CA GLN A 322 -6.42 -13.40 -10.43
C GLN A 322 -5.18 -13.32 -11.33
N LEU A 323 -4.62 -14.47 -11.66
CA LEU A 323 -3.49 -14.61 -12.57
C LEU A 323 -3.98 -14.92 -13.98
N PHE A 324 -3.45 -14.18 -14.95
CA PHE A 324 -3.74 -14.31 -16.37
C PHE A 324 -2.47 -14.60 -17.15
N VAL A 325 -2.63 -15.20 -18.31
CA VAL A 325 -1.60 -15.30 -19.36
C VAL A 325 -2.13 -14.71 -20.65
N MET A 326 -1.31 -13.94 -21.32
CA MET A 326 -1.64 -13.29 -22.60
C MET A 326 -0.70 -13.79 -23.68
N ASP A 327 -1.26 -14.17 -24.84
CA ASP A 327 -0.50 -14.42 -26.04
C ASP A 327 0.02 -13.09 -26.62
N PRO A 328 1.34 -12.89 -26.71
CA PRO A 328 1.91 -11.61 -27.14
C PRO A 328 1.73 -11.31 -28.64
N GLU A 329 1.33 -12.32 -29.46
CA GLU A 329 1.07 -12.13 -30.88
C GLU A 329 -0.37 -11.71 -31.15
N SER A 330 -1.34 -12.39 -30.56
CA SER A 330 -2.77 -12.11 -30.75
C SER A 330 -3.33 -11.09 -29.77
N GLY A 331 -2.75 -10.97 -28.57
CA GLY A 331 -3.32 -10.22 -27.44
C GLY A 331 -4.44 -11.01 -26.73
N GLU A 332 -4.65 -12.29 -27.05
CA GLU A 332 -5.66 -13.11 -26.37
C GLU A 332 -5.27 -13.31 -24.88
N VAL A 333 -6.19 -12.98 -23.99
CA VAL A 333 -6.02 -13.11 -22.53
C VAL A 333 -6.80 -14.32 -22.04
N THR A 334 -6.13 -15.20 -21.30
CA THR A 334 -6.72 -16.38 -20.66
C THR A 334 -6.52 -16.33 -19.16
N LEU A 335 -7.55 -16.73 -18.41
CA LEU A 335 -7.42 -16.95 -16.96
C LEU A 335 -6.51 -18.17 -16.74
N ALA A 336 -5.37 -17.94 -16.05
CA ALA A 336 -4.42 -19.00 -15.75
C ALA A 336 -4.71 -19.64 -14.38
N LEU A 337 -5.06 -18.80 -13.37
CA LEU A 337 -5.33 -19.28 -12.02
C LEU A 337 -6.25 -18.29 -11.27
N ASP A 338 -7.27 -18.84 -10.59
CA ASP A 338 -8.24 -18.10 -9.77
C ASP A 338 -8.22 -18.50 -8.28
N THR A 339 -7.34 -19.41 -7.92
CA THR A 339 -7.15 -19.89 -6.55
C THR A 339 -5.66 -19.80 -6.16
N PRO A 340 -5.31 -19.11 -5.05
CA PRO A 340 -6.20 -18.45 -4.09
C PRO A 340 -7.00 -17.27 -4.69
N GLU A 341 -8.17 -16.96 -4.10
CA GLU A 341 -9.10 -15.93 -4.60
C GLU A 341 -8.44 -14.55 -4.72
N MET A 342 -7.46 -14.26 -3.85
CA MET A 342 -6.78 -12.97 -3.76
C MET A 342 -5.28 -13.11 -3.97
N ILE A 343 -4.84 -13.25 -5.22
CA ILE A 343 -3.42 -13.35 -5.59
C ILE A 343 -2.77 -11.95 -5.50
N ALA A 344 -1.87 -11.75 -4.53
CA ALA A 344 -1.22 -10.47 -4.31
C ALA A 344 0.06 -10.28 -5.15
N ALA A 345 0.84 -11.33 -5.34
CA ALA A 345 2.08 -11.35 -6.12
C ALA A 345 2.37 -12.75 -6.66
N ALA A 346 3.14 -12.83 -7.73
CA ALA A 346 3.70 -14.09 -8.20
C ALA A 346 5.06 -13.86 -8.87
N ASP A 347 5.83 -14.93 -8.99
CA ASP A 347 7.08 -14.99 -9.71
C ASP A 347 7.18 -16.32 -10.49
N VAL A 348 7.85 -16.32 -11.64
CA VAL A 348 7.85 -17.43 -12.58
C VAL A 348 9.27 -17.96 -12.73
N SER A 349 9.46 -19.29 -12.67
CA SER A 349 10.75 -19.91 -12.95
C SER A 349 11.22 -19.62 -14.39
N ARG A 350 12.52 -19.70 -14.60
CA ARG A 350 13.12 -19.34 -15.91
C ARG A 350 12.53 -20.11 -17.08
N ASP A 351 12.18 -21.37 -16.86
CA ASP A 351 11.59 -22.27 -17.87
C ASP A 351 10.05 -22.20 -17.95
N GLY A 352 9.41 -21.36 -17.09
CA GLY A 352 7.95 -21.24 -17.02
C GLY A 352 7.24 -22.39 -16.29
N SER A 353 7.96 -23.44 -15.90
CA SER A 353 7.34 -24.68 -15.37
C SER A 353 6.74 -24.55 -13.98
N THR A 354 7.16 -23.56 -13.20
CA THR A 354 6.74 -23.39 -11.81
C THR A 354 6.60 -21.91 -11.44
N LEU A 355 5.55 -21.60 -10.69
CA LEU A 355 5.32 -20.28 -10.12
C LEU A 355 5.35 -20.31 -8.59
N ALA A 356 5.89 -19.24 -8.00
CA ALA A 356 5.72 -18.92 -6.60
C ALA A 356 4.65 -17.85 -6.48
N ILE A 357 3.63 -18.05 -5.65
CA ILE A 357 2.44 -17.19 -5.57
C ILE A 357 2.25 -16.77 -4.11
N GLN A 358 2.01 -15.49 -3.89
CA GLN A 358 1.46 -14.98 -2.63
C GLN A 358 -0.03 -14.81 -2.83
N GLY A 359 -0.83 -15.42 -1.95
CA GLY A 359 -2.27 -15.30 -2.04
C GLY A 359 -2.98 -15.56 -0.73
N GLU A 360 -4.26 -15.26 -0.71
CA GLU A 360 -5.12 -15.29 0.46
C GLU A 360 -6.51 -15.79 0.07
N GLU A 361 -7.14 -16.54 0.97
CA GLU A 361 -8.52 -17.01 0.87
C GLU A 361 -9.36 -16.34 1.97
N ARG A 362 -10.68 -16.47 1.92
CA ARG A 362 -11.59 -15.96 2.96
C ARG A 362 -11.36 -16.53 4.34
N THR A 363 -10.66 -17.66 4.42
CA THR A 363 -10.41 -18.44 5.65
C THR A 363 -8.94 -18.53 6.01
N THR A 364 -8.05 -17.90 5.23
CA THR A 364 -6.60 -17.88 5.49
C THR A 364 -6.10 -16.45 5.56
N VAL A 365 -4.96 -16.25 6.21
CA VAL A 365 -4.14 -15.06 5.97
C VAL A 365 -3.26 -15.28 4.74
N ALA A 366 -2.48 -14.26 4.35
CA ALA A 366 -1.59 -14.38 3.20
C ALA A 366 -0.56 -15.51 3.37
N GLU A 367 -0.53 -16.40 2.40
CA GLU A 367 0.36 -17.58 2.33
C GLU A 367 1.20 -17.55 1.06
N ILE A 368 2.28 -18.31 1.03
CA ILE A 368 3.05 -18.59 -0.17
C ILE A 368 2.66 -19.96 -0.70
N PHE A 369 2.47 -20.01 -2.01
CA PHE A 369 2.12 -21.22 -2.74
C PHE A 369 3.13 -21.49 -3.84
N ARG A 370 3.27 -22.77 -4.19
CA ARG A 370 3.93 -23.27 -5.39
C ARG A 370 2.87 -23.76 -6.35
N TRP A 371 2.96 -23.40 -7.62
CA TRP A 371 2.04 -23.86 -8.64
C TRP A 371 2.77 -24.23 -9.93
N GLN A 372 2.34 -25.32 -10.55
CA GLN A 372 2.79 -25.72 -11.87
C GLN A 372 1.63 -25.53 -12.85
N PRO A 373 1.80 -24.79 -13.95
CA PRO A 373 0.74 -24.59 -14.95
C PRO A 373 0.13 -25.92 -15.37
N GLY A 374 -1.20 -26.00 -15.33
CA GLY A 374 -1.96 -27.23 -15.58
C GLY A 374 -2.25 -28.10 -14.35
N ALA A 375 -1.64 -27.83 -13.20
CA ALA A 375 -2.06 -28.46 -11.94
C ALA A 375 -3.41 -27.86 -11.49
N SER A 376 -4.25 -28.72 -10.89
CA SER A 376 -5.62 -28.36 -10.49
C SER A 376 -5.70 -27.35 -9.34
N ALA A 377 -4.65 -27.24 -8.53
CA ALA A 377 -4.55 -26.29 -7.43
C ALA A 377 -3.08 -26.04 -7.07
N PRO A 378 -2.75 -24.85 -6.54
CA PRO A 378 -1.42 -24.57 -6.00
C PRO A 378 -1.19 -25.31 -4.66
N GLU A 379 0.06 -25.68 -4.41
CA GLU A 379 0.53 -26.26 -3.16
C GLU A 379 0.91 -25.12 -2.19
N ARG A 380 0.33 -25.10 -1.00
CA ARG A 380 0.71 -24.17 0.07
C ARG A 380 2.04 -24.58 0.68
N VAL A 381 3.03 -23.68 0.70
CA VAL A 381 4.39 -23.95 1.20
C VAL A 381 4.71 -23.19 2.50
N THR A 382 3.80 -22.36 2.99
CA THR A 382 3.86 -21.72 4.32
C THR A 382 2.63 -22.07 5.14
N ASP A 383 2.66 -21.83 6.44
CA ASP A 383 1.52 -22.02 7.35
C ASP A 383 1.35 -20.78 8.26
N MET A 384 1.21 -19.61 7.64
CA MET A 384 0.97 -18.35 8.36
C MET A 384 -0.38 -18.35 9.05
N THR A 385 -1.35 -19.06 8.51
CA THR A 385 -2.71 -19.20 9.06
C THR A 385 -2.73 -19.91 10.41
N ALA A 386 -1.75 -20.74 10.73
CA ALA A 386 -1.62 -21.37 12.04
C ALA A 386 -1.57 -20.37 13.20
N GLN A 387 -1.10 -19.12 12.96
CA GLN A 387 -1.04 -18.05 13.95
C GLN A 387 -2.42 -17.63 14.50
N VAL A 388 -3.49 -17.88 13.75
CA VAL A 388 -4.86 -17.51 14.12
C VAL A 388 -5.72 -18.73 14.51
N ALA A 389 -5.15 -19.93 14.54
CA ALA A 389 -5.88 -21.17 14.82
C ALA A 389 -6.62 -21.17 16.18
N ASP A 390 -6.02 -20.53 17.19
CA ASP A 390 -6.57 -20.44 18.54
C ASP A 390 -7.50 -19.23 18.75
N TRP A 391 -7.77 -18.43 17.71
CA TRP A 391 -8.60 -17.22 17.83
C TRP A 391 -10.10 -17.52 17.85
N GLY A 392 -10.48 -18.79 17.71
CA GLY A 392 -11.85 -19.27 17.68
C GLY A 392 -12.55 -18.99 16.35
N ASP A 393 -13.89 -18.94 16.39
CA ASP A 393 -14.69 -18.58 15.22
C ASP A 393 -14.50 -17.09 14.89
N LEU A 394 -14.02 -16.79 13.69
CA LEU A 394 -13.79 -15.42 13.20
C LEU A 394 -14.97 -14.90 12.34
N GLY A 395 -16.07 -15.63 12.31
CA GLY A 395 -17.27 -15.29 11.56
C GLY A 395 -17.15 -15.51 10.05
N GLY A 396 -18.21 -15.18 9.32
CA GLY A 396 -18.32 -15.37 7.87
C GLY A 396 -17.96 -14.11 7.08
N ARG A 397 -17.53 -14.29 5.81
CA ARG A 397 -17.34 -13.22 4.84
C ARG A 397 -18.17 -13.55 3.61
N GLU A 398 -18.99 -12.61 3.18
CA GLU A 398 -19.76 -12.73 1.97
C GLU A 398 -19.67 -11.47 1.13
N VAL A 399 -19.87 -11.60 -0.16
CA VAL A 399 -19.97 -10.49 -1.10
C VAL A 399 -21.45 -10.30 -1.42
N ILE A 400 -21.94 -9.07 -1.30
CA ILE A 400 -23.32 -8.71 -1.61
C ILE A 400 -23.37 -7.58 -2.61
N THR A 401 -24.51 -7.43 -3.28
CA THR A 401 -24.81 -6.32 -4.19
C THR A 401 -26.04 -5.54 -3.73
N TRP A 402 -26.08 -4.25 -4.09
CA TRP A 402 -27.21 -3.37 -3.92
C TRP A 402 -27.23 -2.31 -5.00
N ASN A 403 -28.35 -1.60 -5.16
CA ASN A 403 -28.42 -0.45 -6.07
C ASN A 403 -28.22 0.85 -5.29
N SER A 404 -27.39 1.74 -5.84
CA SER A 404 -27.23 3.10 -5.37
C SER A 404 -28.46 3.95 -5.69
N GLU A 405 -28.52 5.18 -5.17
CA GLU A 405 -29.63 6.13 -5.37
C GLU A 405 -29.90 6.41 -6.85
N ASP A 406 -28.88 6.49 -7.68
CA ASP A 406 -28.97 6.70 -9.13
C ASP A 406 -29.11 5.41 -9.95
N GLY A 407 -29.22 4.25 -9.29
CA GLY A 407 -29.40 2.94 -9.91
C GLY A 407 -28.10 2.22 -10.26
N ALA A 408 -26.91 2.77 -9.96
CA ALA A 408 -25.64 2.08 -10.14
C ALA A 408 -25.60 0.82 -9.25
N GLU A 409 -25.18 -0.32 -9.82
CA GLU A 409 -24.96 -1.56 -9.05
C GLU A 409 -23.64 -1.46 -8.29
N ILE A 410 -23.73 -1.59 -6.98
CA ILE A 410 -22.59 -1.54 -6.06
C ILE A 410 -22.39 -2.92 -5.43
N GLU A 411 -21.13 -3.31 -5.23
CA GLU A 411 -20.77 -4.54 -4.55
C GLU A 411 -20.01 -4.20 -3.27
N GLY A 412 -20.08 -5.06 -2.27
CA GLY A 412 -19.30 -4.90 -1.05
C GLY A 412 -19.16 -6.20 -0.28
N VAL A 413 -18.20 -6.20 0.64
CA VAL A 413 -17.96 -7.30 1.55
C VAL A 413 -18.75 -7.09 2.83
N VAL A 414 -19.44 -8.11 3.29
CA VAL A 414 -20.10 -8.15 4.61
C VAL A 414 -19.44 -9.23 5.45
N MET A 415 -18.93 -8.82 6.61
CA MET A 415 -18.40 -9.74 7.61
C MET A 415 -19.45 -9.94 8.69
N LYS A 416 -19.80 -11.20 8.95
CA LYS A 416 -20.80 -11.58 9.94
C LYS A 416 -20.13 -12.07 11.23
N PRO A 417 -20.69 -11.75 12.42
CA PRO A 417 -20.11 -12.18 13.70
C PRO A 417 -20.14 -13.70 13.86
N PRO A 418 -19.30 -14.24 14.75
CA PRO A 418 -19.41 -15.60 15.23
C PRO A 418 -20.83 -15.93 15.72
N GLY A 419 -21.36 -17.09 15.31
CA GLY A 419 -22.71 -17.50 15.69
C GLY A 419 -23.82 -16.59 15.15
N TYR A 420 -23.61 -15.97 13.99
CA TYR A 420 -24.61 -15.12 13.33
C TYR A 420 -25.99 -15.80 13.23
N ASP A 421 -27.03 -15.11 13.70
CA ASP A 421 -28.43 -15.54 13.65
C ASP A 421 -29.23 -14.62 12.72
N PRO A 422 -29.72 -15.10 11.58
CA PRO A 422 -30.45 -14.26 10.61
C PRO A 422 -31.81 -13.70 11.12
N SER A 423 -32.27 -14.15 12.29
CA SER A 423 -33.49 -13.63 12.92
C SER A 423 -33.23 -12.39 13.80
N ARG A 424 -32.00 -11.96 13.96
CA ARG A 424 -31.58 -10.84 14.81
C ARG A 424 -31.00 -9.72 13.97
N THR A 425 -31.12 -8.47 14.46
CA THR A 425 -30.41 -7.31 13.94
C THR A 425 -29.13 -7.05 14.74
N TYR A 426 -28.13 -6.46 14.09
CA TYR A 426 -26.78 -6.24 14.64
C TYR A 426 -26.36 -4.79 14.49
N PRO A 427 -25.53 -4.24 15.40
CA PRO A 427 -24.80 -3.00 15.12
C PRO A 427 -24.04 -3.12 13.81
N LEU A 428 -24.04 -2.06 12.99
CA LEU A 428 -23.36 -2.03 11.71
C LEU A 428 -22.15 -1.08 11.76
N MET A 429 -20.96 -1.63 11.47
CA MET A 429 -19.71 -0.89 11.33
C MET A 429 -19.33 -0.82 9.86
N VAL A 430 -19.34 0.37 9.26
CA VAL A 430 -19.01 0.56 7.84
C VAL A 430 -17.56 1.03 7.72
N ILE A 431 -16.72 0.22 7.08
CA ILE A 431 -15.31 0.56 6.82
C ILE A 431 -15.15 0.90 5.34
N ILE A 432 -14.85 2.15 5.04
CA ILE A 432 -14.75 2.69 3.68
C ILE A 432 -13.26 2.72 3.27
N HIS A 433 -12.91 2.03 2.18
CA HIS A 433 -11.52 1.98 1.71
C HIS A 433 -11.04 3.29 1.10
N GLY A 434 -9.72 3.47 1.02
CA GLY A 434 -9.06 4.59 0.36
C GLY A 434 -8.90 4.39 -1.16
N GLY A 435 -8.29 5.37 -1.81
CA GLY A 435 -7.97 5.30 -3.24
C GLY A 435 -8.27 6.59 -3.98
N PRO A 436 -9.43 6.71 -4.67
CA PRO A 436 -10.67 5.90 -4.69
C PRO A 436 -10.55 4.52 -5.35
N THR A 437 -9.50 4.26 -6.13
CA THR A 437 -9.28 3.00 -6.85
C THR A 437 -8.79 1.83 -5.98
N GLY A 438 -9.05 1.87 -4.66
CA GLY A 438 -8.94 0.73 -3.77
C GLY A 438 -10.01 -0.33 -4.06
N THR A 439 -9.96 -1.46 -3.36
CA THR A 439 -10.97 -2.52 -3.41
C THR A 439 -11.03 -3.24 -2.08
N SER A 440 -12.20 -3.30 -1.47
CA SER A 440 -12.46 -4.16 -0.31
C SER A 440 -12.59 -5.61 -0.75
N ARG A 441 -11.85 -6.51 -0.10
CA ARG A 441 -11.84 -7.95 -0.40
C ARG A 441 -12.24 -8.76 0.83
N PRO A 442 -12.78 -9.97 0.66
CA PRO A 442 -13.26 -10.80 1.76
C PRO A 442 -12.12 -11.49 2.54
N GLN A 443 -11.14 -10.72 3.00
CA GLN A 443 -9.97 -11.18 3.76
C GLN A 443 -10.35 -11.68 5.15
N LEU A 444 -9.61 -12.68 5.66
CA LEU A 444 -9.82 -13.22 7.00
C LEU A 444 -9.52 -12.17 8.08
N VAL A 445 -8.38 -11.51 7.96
CA VAL A 445 -7.93 -10.44 8.87
C VAL A 445 -7.70 -9.19 8.04
N GLY A 446 -8.53 -8.20 8.24
CA GLY A 446 -8.44 -6.90 7.58
C GLY A 446 -8.71 -5.77 8.57
N GLY A 447 -8.76 -4.55 8.05
CA GLY A 447 -9.19 -3.39 8.84
C GLY A 447 -8.11 -2.34 9.06
N TYR A 448 -6.83 -2.61 8.83
CA TYR A 448 -5.71 -1.67 9.00
C TYR A 448 -5.65 -1.09 10.43
N VAL A 449 -6.20 0.13 10.67
CA VAL A 449 -6.31 0.78 11.98
C VAL A 449 -7.69 0.57 12.63
N TYR A 450 -8.55 -0.23 11.99
CA TYR A 450 -9.92 -0.51 12.45
C TYR A 450 -10.00 -1.93 12.99
N PRO A 451 -10.40 -2.14 14.27
CA PRO A 451 -10.43 -3.44 14.91
C PRO A 451 -11.65 -4.28 14.48
N ALA A 452 -11.76 -4.58 13.19
CA ALA A 452 -12.92 -5.26 12.60
C ALA A 452 -13.24 -6.59 13.30
N LEU A 453 -12.23 -7.43 13.56
CA LEU A 453 -12.42 -8.72 14.22
C LEU A 453 -13.01 -8.59 15.63
N GLU A 454 -12.58 -7.58 16.39
CA GLU A 454 -13.10 -7.39 17.75
C GLU A 454 -14.54 -6.84 17.73
N TRP A 455 -14.90 -6.04 16.73
CA TRP A 455 -16.30 -5.65 16.54
C TRP A 455 -17.19 -6.84 16.17
N LEU A 456 -16.69 -7.76 15.32
CA LEU A 456 -17.40 -9.02 15.05
C LEU A 456 -17.59 -9.85 16.33
N LYS A 457 -16.55 -10.04 17.13
CA LYS A 457 -16.61 -10.73 18.42
C LYS A 457 -17.58 -10.05 19.41
N LYS A 458 -17.69 -8.71 19.34
CA LYS A 458 -18.66 -7.91 20.11
C LYS A 458 -20.09 -8.02 19.57
N GLY A 459 -20.29 -8.74 18.49
CA GLY A 459 -21.58 -8.98 17.89
C GLY A 459 -22.02 -7.89 16.91
N ALA A 460 -21.11 -7.21 16.25
CA ALA A 460 -21.44 -6.32 15.13
C ALA A 460 -21.32 -7.06 13.79
N VAL A 461 -21.99 -6.51 12.78
CA VAL A 461 -21.73 -6.79 11.37
C VAL A 461 -20.82 -5.69 10.83
N VAL A 462 -19.84 -6.05 9.99
CA VAL A 462 -18.96 -5.09 9.31
C VAL A 462 -19.29 -5.08 7.82
N MET A 463 -19.55 -3.91 7.25
CA MET A 463 -19.74 -3.69 5.80
C MET A 463 -18.54 -2.93 5.25
N MET A 464 -18.00 -3.41 4.13
CA MET A 464 -16.88 -2.80 3.41
C MET A 464 -17.29 -2.59 1.95
N PRO A 465 -17.87 -1.42 1.61
CA PRO A 465 -18.39 -1.16 0.27
C PRO A 465 -17.25 -0.99 -0.75
N ASN A 466 -17.45 -1.50 -1.97
CA ASN A 466 -16.71 -1.11 -3.16
C ASN A 466 -17.54 -0.06 -3.90
N TYR A 467 -17.49 1.16 -3.39
CA TYR A 467 -18.22 2.30 -3.94
C TYR A 467 -17.71 2.65 -5.35
N ARG A 468 -18.49 3.42 -6.11
CA ARG A 468 -18.06 3.92 -7.45
C ARG A 468 -16.64 4.49 -7.38
N GLY A 469 -15.82 4.19 -8.37
CA GLY A 469 -14.41 4.54 -8.36
C GLY A 469 -13.48 3.39 -7.97
N SER A 470 -13.99 2.31 -7.36
CA SER A 470 -13.20 1.13 -6.98
C SER A 470 -12.64 0.40 -8.21
N ALA A 471 -11.42 -0.16 -8.07
CA ALA A 471 -10.83 -1.04 -9.08
C ALA A 471 -11.47 -2.44 -9.06
N GLY A 472 -11.39 -3.15 -10.19
CA GLY A 472 -11.99 -4.46 -10.38
C GLY A 472 -13.35 -4.43 -11.11
N TYR A 473 -13.86 -3.25 -11.41
CA TYR A 473 -15.19 -3.04 -12.01
C TYR A 473 -15.14 -2.30 -13.35
N GLY A 474 -13.95 -2.13 -13.93
CA GLY A 474 -13.73 -1.47 -15.21
C GLY A 474 -13.59 0.05 -15.11
N GLU A 475 -13.16 0.67 -16.22
CA GLU A 475 -12.91 2.11 -16.31
C GLU A 475 -14.19 2.93 -16.17
N GLU A 476 -15.29 2.49 -16.77
CA GLU A 476 -16.58 3.20 -16.71
C GLU A 476 -17.06 3.35 -15.26
N PHE A 477 -16.94 2.29 -14.45
CA PHE A 477 -17.30 2.34 -13.03
C PHE A 477 -16.40 3.28 -12.23
N ARG A 478 -15.10 3.29 -12.54
CA ARG A 478 -14.16 4.23 -11.90
C ARG A 478 -14.45 5.68 -12.28
N ALA A 479 -14.86 5.94 -13.50
CA ALA A 479 -15.20 7.28 -13.99
C ALA A 479 -16.48 7.86 -13.37
N LEU A 480 -17.35 7.05 -12.72
CA LEU A 480 -18.56 7.53 -12.04
C LEU A 480 -18.27 8.54 -10.91
N ASN A 481 -17.04 8.62 -10.42
CA ASN A 481 -16.60 9.63 -9.45
C ASN A 481 -16.22 10.98 -10.07
N VAL A 482 -16.13 11.09 -11.39
CA VAL A 482 -15.77 12.34 -12.07
C VAL A 482 -16.84 13.40 -11.82
N ARG A 483 -16.44 14.56 -11.24
CA ARG A 483 -17.32 15.66 -10.79
C ARG A 483 -18.40 15.23 -9.79
N ASN A 484 -18.19 14.10 -9.11
CA ASN A 484 -19.19 13.45 -8.27
C ASN A 484 -18.63 12.90 -6.94
N LEU A 485 -17.37 13.23 -6.62
CA LEU A 485 -16.73 12.88 -5.35
C LEU A 485 -17.56 13.43 -4.16
N GLY A 486 -17.70 12.65 -3.10
CA GLY A 486 -18.49 12.99 -1.90
C GLY A 486 -20.00 12.85 -2.10
N VAL A 487 -20.48 12.94 -3.32
CA VAL A 487 -21.93 12.87 -3.62
C VAL A 487 -22.32 11.44 -3.99
N GLY A 488 -21.82 10.94 -5.12
CA GLY A 488 -22.20 9.61 -5.61
C GLY A 488 -21.64 8.47 -4.76
N ASP A 489 -20.40 8.57 -4.32
CA ASP A 489 -19.78 7.59 -3.43
C ASP A 489 -20.43 7.57 -2.03
N ALA A 490 -20.92 8.70 -1.52
CA ALA A 490 -21.73 8.73 -0.30
C ALA A 490 -23.10 8.05 -0.51
N TRP A 491 -23.75 8.24 -1.66
CA TRP A 491 -24.98 7.48 -2.01
C TRP A 491 -24.76 5.98 -1.98
N ASP A 492 -23.63 5.51 -2.53
CA ASP A 492 -23.27 4.10 -2.56
C ASP A 492 -23.17 3.50 -1.16
N VAL A 493 -22.55 4.25 -0.24
CA VAL A 493 -22.41 3.86 1.18
C VAL A 493 -23.77 3.86 1.88
N LEU A 494 -24.55 4.94 1.75
CA LEU A 494 -25.86 5.07 2.40
C LEU A 494 -26.83 4.00 1.90
N SER A 495 -26.90 3.77 0.58
CA SER A 495 -27.75 2.74 -0.01
C SER A 495 -27.36 1.33 0.45
N GLY A 496 -26.07 1.06 0.67
CA GLY A 496 -25.58 -0.19 1.26
C GLY A 496 -26.02 -0.37 2.71
N VAL A 497 -26.01 0.69 3.50
CA VAL A 497 -26.55 0.68 4.87
C VAL A 497 -28.04 0.36 4.85
N GLU A 498 -28.83 1.08 4.03
CA GLU A 498 -30.27 0.85 3.93
C GLU A 498 -30.59 -0.58 3.43
N ALA A 499 -29.84 -1.09 2.46
CA ALA A 499 -30.00 -2.47 1.99
C ALA A 499 -29.79 -3.51 3.10
N LEU A 500 -28.88 -3.30 4.04
CA LEU A 500 -28.68 -4.18 5.18
C LEU A 500 -29.76 -4.00 6.25
N VAL A 501 -30.27 -2.79 6.46
CA VAL A 501 -31.42 -2.52 7.34
C VAL A 501 -32.71 -3.19 6.80
N GLU A 502 -33.02 -3.01 5.53
CA GLU A 502 -34.18 -3.61 4.87
C GLU A 502 -34.14 -5.14 4.89
N ARG A 503 -32.94 -5.74 4.78
CA ARG A 503 -32.72 -7.19 4.90
C ARG A 503 -32.83 -7.69 6.35
N GLY A 504 -33.02 -6.81 7.34
CA GLY A 504 -33.08 -7.17 8.76
C GLY A 504 -31.72 -7.58 9.36
N VAL A 505 -30.63 -7.23 8.71
CA VAL A 505 -29.26 -7.52 9.18
C VAL A 505 -28.78 -6.44 10.13
N ALA A 506 -28.91 -5.17 9.74
CA ALA A 506 -28.42 -4.02 10.50
C ALA A 506 -29.51 -3.42 11.38
N ASP A 507 -29.14 -3.05 12.60
CA ASP A 507 -29.93 -2.25 13.52
C ASP A 507 -29.86 -0.78 13.08
N PRO A 508 -31.00 -0.16 12.68
CA PRO A 508 -31.02 1.20 12.17
C PRO A 508 -30.53 2.26 13.18
N ASP A 509 -30.61 1.98 14.46
CA ASP A 509 -30.22 2.91 15.52
C ASP A 509 -28.74 2.79 15.92
N ARG A 510 -28.02 1.79 15.41
CA ARG A 510 -26.63 1.50 15.76
C ARG A 510 -25.73 1.31 14.54
N VAL A 511 -25.59 2.39 13.74
CA VAL A 511 -24.79 2.42 12.55
C VAL A 511 -23.62 3.40 12.73
N ALA A 512 -22.39 2.94 12.42
CA ALA A 512 -21.17 3.74 12.43
C ALA A 512 -20.46 3.69 11.08
N ALA A 513 -19.73 4.75 10.71
CA ALA A 513 -18.89 4.77 9.53
C ALA A 513 -17.46 5.21 9.87
N MET A 514 -16.51 4.70 9.10
CA MET A 514 -15.11 5.06 9.20
C MET A 514 -14.37 4.80 7.90
N GLY A 515 -13.26 5.49 7.69
CA GLY A 515 -12.41 5.27 6.54
C GLY A 515 -11.11 6.07 6.63
N TRP A 516 -10.12 5.67 5.83
CA TRP A 516 -8.81 6.31 5.72
C TRP A 516 -8.61 6.87 4.31
N SER A 517 -7.94 8.04 4.18
CA SER A 517 -7.65 8.66 2.88
C SER A 517 -8.95 9.05 2.13
N GLN A 518 -9.19 8.54 0.94
CA GLN A 518 -10.47 8.73 0.25
C GLN A 518 -11.65 8.21 1.10
N GLY A 519 -11.50 7.08 1.82
CA GLY A 519 -12.51 6.62 2.75
C GLY A 519 -12.72 7.58 3.93
N GLY A 520 -11.66 8.25 4.38
CA GLY A 520 -11.72 9.34 5.36
C GLY A 520 -12.44 10.56 4.79
N TYR A 521 -12.23 10.89 3.53
CA TYR A 521 -12.96 11.95 2.83
C TYR A 521 -14.47 11.65 2.77
N ILE A 522 -14.85 10.44 2.32
CA ILE A 522 -16.25 10.04 2.29
C ILE A 522 -16.85 10.07 3.70
N SER A 523 -16.11 9.62 4.71
CA SER A 523 -16.52 9.70 6.13
C SER A 523 -16.73 11.15 6.57
N ALA A 524 -15.83 12.08 6.21
CA ALA A 524 -15.99 13.50 6.48
C ALA A 524 -17.21 14.12 5.76
N PHE A 525 -17.46 13.71 4.51
CA PHE A 525 -18.62 14.15 3.76
C PHE A 525 -19.93 13.66 4.41
N LEU A 526 -19.97 12.38 4.81
CA LEU A 526 -21.11 11.80 5.54
C LEU A 526 -21.32 12.47 6.92
N THR A 527 -20.27 12.90 7.59
CA THR A 527 -20.36 13.67 8.88
C THR A 527 -21.15 14.96 8.69
N THR A 528 -20.95 15.63 7.55
CA THR A 528 -21.53 16.98 7.32
C THR A 528 -22.80 16.99 6.47
N SER A 529 -23.14 15.86 5.82
CA SER A 529 -24.27 15.78 4.88
C SER A 529 -25.34 14.75 5.25
N SER A 530 -25.16 14.00 6.36
CA SER A 530 -26.07 12.93 6.77
C SER A 530 -26.20 12.82 8.28
N ASP A 531 -27.39 12.52 8.78
CA ASP A 531 -27.69 12.20 10.18
C ASP A 531 -27.84 10.68 10.42
N ARG A 532 -27.45 9.85 9.43
CA ARG A 532 -27.65 8.39 9.43
C ARG A 532 -26.81 7.65 10.46
N PHE A 533 -25.68 8.22 10.84
CA PHE A 533 -24.68 7.55 11.68
C PHE A 533 -24.70 8.04 13.12
N ARG A 534 -24.54 7.11 14.06
CA ARG A 534 -24.41 7.43 15.50
C ARG A 534 -23.05 8.04 15.85
N ALA A 535 -22.03 7.64 15.12
CA ALA A 535 -20.67 8.18 15.22
C ALA A 535 -19.89 7.89 13.94
N ILE A 536 -18.90 8.72 13.66
CA ILE A 536 -18.00 8.56 12.51
C ILE A 536 -16.53 8.67 12.98
N SER A 537 -15.62 7.97 12.27
CA SER A 537 -14.18 8.15 12.41
C SER A 537 -13.58 8.52 11.04
N VAL A 538 -12.94 9.68 10.98
CA VAL A 538 -12.30 10.27 9.80
C VAL A 538 -10.78 10.07 9.91
N GLY A 539 -10.21 9.15 9.15
CA GLY A 539 -8.77 8.92 9.09
C GLY A 539 -8.13 9.59 7.87
N ALA A 540 -7.16 10.47 8.06
CA ALA A 540 -6.45 11.18 6.98
C ALA A 540 -7.41 11.66 5.86
N GLY A 541 -8.54 12.25 6.25
CA GLY A 541 -9.63 12.64 5.36
C GLY A 541 -9.50 14.06 4.82
N ILE A 542 -10.06 14.29 3.63
CA ILE A 542 -10.14 15.60 3.00
C ILE A 542 -11.38 16.31 3.53
N SER A 543 -11.20 17.52 4.07
CA SER A 543 -12.32 18.38 4.52
C SER A 543 -12.77 19.37 3.47
N ASN A 544 -11.80 19.86 2.66
CA ASN A 544 -12.03 20.91 1.69
C ASN A 544 -11.09 20.72 0.50
N TRP A 545 -11.64 20.61 -0.69
CA TRP A 545 -10.84 20.38 -1.89
C TRP A 545 -9.94 21.57 -2.26
N MET A 546 -10.27 22.80 -1.84
CA MET A 546 -9.37 23.94 -1.99
C MET A 546 -8.14 23.77 -1.10
N THR A 547 -8.34 23.49 0.19
CA THR A 547 -7.26 23.24 1.17
C THR A 547 -6.40 22.07 0.73
N TYR A 548 -7.03 20.98 0.23
CA TYR A 548 -6.32 19.84 -0.33
C TYR A 548 -5.48 20.25 -1.55
N TYR A 549 -6.08 20.88 -2.55
CA TYR A 549 -5.43 21.21 -3.83
C TYR A 549 -4.14 22.01 -3.66
N VAL A 550 -4.12 23.00 -2.78
CA VAL A 550 -2.97 23.91 -2.61
C VAL A 550 -1.86 23.33 -1.75
N ASN A 551 -2.07 22.22 -1.07
CA ASN A 551 -1.10 21.66 -0.13
C ASN A 551 -0.68 20.20 -0.45
N THR A 552 -1.40 19.47 -1.34
CA THR A 552 -1.12 18.07 -1.65
C THR A 552 0.06 17.90 -2.59
N ASP A 553 0.73 16.76 -2.49
CA ASP A 553 1.77 16.32 -3.43
C ASP A 553 1.21 15.78 -4.77
N ILE A 554 -0.14 15.67 -4.93
CA ILE A 554 -0.81 15.13 -6.12
C ILE A 554 -1.90 16.06 -6.68
N HIS A 555 -1.57 17.30 -6.99
CA HIS A 555 -2.55 18.28 -7.55
C HIS A 555 -3.26 17.75 -8.82
N GLY A 556 -2.58 16.95 -9.64
CA GLY A 556 -3.13 16.33 -10.84
C GLY A 556 -4.37 15.50 -10.58
N PHE A 557 -4.41 14.78 -9.46
CA PHE A 557 -5.56 14.00 -9.03
C PHE A 557 -6.84 14.83 -8.98
N THR A 558 -6.79 15.99 -8.32
CA THR A 558 -7.96 16.86 -8.16
C THR A 558 -8.44 17.42 -9.50
N ARG A 559 -7.51 17.87 -10.35
CA ARG A 559 -7.85 18.39 -11.70
C ARG A 559 -8.56 17.35 -12.55
N GLU A 560 -8.15 16.10 -12.43
CA GLU A 560 -8.71 15.03 -13.25
C GLU A 560 -10.08 14.58 -12.77
N TYR A 561 -10.29 14.46 -11.46
CA TYR A 561 -11.59 14.11 -10.91
C TYR A 561 -12.58 15.27 -10.96
N LEU A 562 -12.17 16.50 -10.64
CA LEU A 562 -13.06 17.67 -10.67
C LEU A 562 -13.13 18.35 -12.04
N LYS A 563 -12.24 17.98 -13.00
CA LYS A 563 -12.16 18.51 -14.37
C LYS A 563 -11.94 20.03 -14.43
N ALA A 564 -11.37 20.61 -13.39
CA ALA A 564 -11.06 22.03 -13.29
C ALA A 564 -10.03 22.29 -12.18
N THR A 565 -9.35 23.42 -12.24
CA THR A 565 -8.67 23.99 -11.08
C THR A 565 -9.67 24.74 -10.18
N PRO A 566 -9.32 25.03 -8.91
CA PRO A 566 -10.20 25.83 -8.03
C PRO A 566 -10.51 27.22 -8.56
N TRP A 567 -9.65 27.75 -9.43
CA TRP A 567 -9.78 29.08 -10.03
C TRP A 567 -10.71 29.10 -11.24
N GLU A 568 -10.84 27.97 -11.94
CA GLU A 568 -11.70 27.80 -13.12
C GLU A 568 -13.14 27.46 -12.76
N ASP A 569 -13.34 26.58 -11.77
CA ASP A 569 -14.67 26.13 -11.33
C ASP A 569 -14.72 25.99 -9.79
N PRO A 570 -14.80 27.08 -9.05
CA PRO A 570 -14.88 27.04 -7.60
C PRO A 570 -16.16 26.35 -7.08
N GLU A 571 -17.22 26.27 -7.90
CA GLU A 571 -18.50 25.67 -7.52
C GLU A 571 -18.38 24.17 -7.38
N ILE A 572 -17.65 23.47 -8.26
CA ILE A 572 -17.46 22.02 -8.14
C ILE A 572 -16.61 21.70 -6.89
N TYR A 573 -15.62 22.55 -6.58
CA TYR A 573 -14.83 22.40 -5.37
C TYR A 573 -15.68 22.58 -4.10
N ALA A 574 -16.56 23.56 -4.07
CA ALA A 574 -17.50 23.77 -2.97
C ALA A 574 -18.49 22.61 -2.86
N LYS A 575 -19.14 22.21 -3.96
CA LYS A 575 -20.13 21.12 -3.97
C LYS A 575 -19.59 19.81 -3.39
N THR A 576 -18.33 19.51 -3.65
CA THR A 576 -17.69 18.25 -3.26
C THR A 576 -16.92 18.35 -1.93
N SER A 577 -16.87 19.50 -1.28
CA SER A 577 -16.16 19.71 -0.02
C SER A 577 -17.06 19.51 1.19
N PRO A 578 -16.71 18.63 2.16
CA PRO A 578 -17.41 18.49 3.44
C PRO A 578 -17.68 19.81 4.14
N MET A 579 -16.70 20.72 4.19
CA MET A 579 -16.83 22.02 4.88
C MET A 579 -17.93 22.94 4.35
N THR A 580 -18.39 22.70 3.13
CA THR A 580 -19.54 23.44 2.56
C THR A 580 -20.83 23.18 3.36
N TYR A 581 -20.95 21.99 3.94
CA TYR A 581 -22.12 21.51 4.66
C TYR A 581 -21.93 21.49 6.18
N ILE A 582 -20.88 22.10 6.71
CA ILE A 582 -20.48 22.01 8.12
C ILE A 582 -21.60 22.44 9.08
N ASN A 583 -22.45 23.39 8.70
CA ASN A 583 -23.57 23.85 9.52
C ASN A 583 -24.68 22.80 9.70
N GLU A 584 -24.69 21.75 8.89
CA GLU A 584 -25.64 20.64 8.95
C GLU A 584 -25.11 19.46 9.78
N ALA A 585 -23.84 19.50 10.15
CA ALA A 585 -23.18 18.44 10.92
C ALA A 585 -23.81 18.26 12.31
N SER A 586 -24.10 17.00 12.65
CA SER A 586 -24.64 16.62 13.97
C SER A 586 -24.02 15.34 14.53
N THR A 587 -23.29 14.59 13.73
CA THR A 587 -22.73 13.28 14.06
C THR A 587 -21.43 13.41 14.85
N PRO A 588 -21.30 12.82 16.06
CA PRO A 588 -20.05 12.76 16.82
C PRO A 588 -18.91 12.18 15.97
N THR A 589 -17.76 12.89 15.92
CA THR A 589 -16.70 12.58 14.94
C THR A 589 -15.32 12.52 15.59
N LEU A 590 -14.64 11.36 15.46
CA LEU A 590 -13.22 11.15 15.72
C LEU A 590 -12.41 11.48 14.46
N ILE A 591 -11.35 12.26 14.60
CA ILE A 591 -10.44 12.59 13.49
C ILE A 591 -9.04 12.08 13.85
N GLN A 592 -8.40 11.34 12.94
CA GLN A 592 -7.06 10.77 13.12
C GLN A 592 -6.18 11.11 11.91
N HIS A 593 -4.98 11.67 12.13
CA HIS A 593 -4.14 12.17 11.03
C HIS A 593 -2.64 12.10 11.34
N GLY A 594 -1.80 11.88 10.33
CA GLY A 594 -0.35 12.01 10.46
C GLY A 594 0.11 13.48 10.43
N GLU A 595 1.11 13.82 11.23
CA GLU A 595 1.62 15.20 11.35
C GLU A 595 2.20 15.75 10.04
N PHE A 596 2.90 14.89 9.27
CA PHE A 596 3.60 15.24 8.03
C PHE A 596 2.96 14.60 6.80
N ASP A 597 1.64 14.49 6.81
CA ASP A 597 0.91 13.94 5.67
C ASP A 597 0.96 14.91 4.48
N ALA A 598 1.71 14.55 3.44
CA ALA A 598 1.81 15.30 2.20
C ALA A 598 0.71 14.89 1.19
N ARG A 599 0.16 13.67 1.32
CA ARG A 599 -0.88 13.14 0.42
C ARG A 599 -2.25 13.75 0.69
N VAL A 600 -2.69 13.72 1.95
CA VAL A 600 -3.83 14.47 2.46
C VAL A 600 -3.30 15.40 3.55
N PRO A 601 -2.97 16.65 3.19
CA PRO A 601 -2.27 17.54 4.11
C PRO A 601 -3.03 17.79 5.41
N THR A 602 -2.30 17.76 6.53
CA THR A 602 -2.82 17.88 7.90
C THR A 602 -3.72 19.10 8.16
N PRO A 603 -3.61 20.24 7.44
CA PRO A 603 -4.58 21.32 7.53
C PRO A 603 -6.04 20.90 7.33
N ASN A 604 -6.31 19.84 6.52
CA ASN A 604 -7.66 19.29 6.36
C ASN A 604 -8.24 18.76 7.69
N ALA A 605 -7.41 18.11 8.51
CA ALA A 605 -7.85 17.60 9.80
C ALA A 605 -8.19 18.74 10.78
N TYR A 606 -7.36 19.78 10.84
CA TYR A 606 -7.61 20.94 11.70
C TYR A 606 -8.84 21.74 11.25
N GLU A 607 -9.05 21.89 9.95
CA GLU A 607 -10.20 22.59 9.37
C GLU A 607 -11.51 21.88 9.75
N LEU A 608 -11.59 20.55 9.56
CA LEU A 608 -12.77 19.76 9.95
C LEU A 608 -13.00 19.83 11.46
N TYR A 609 -11.95 19.66 12.26
CA TYR A 609 -12.02 19.70 13.72
C TYR A 609 -12.56 21.04 14.21
N GLN A 610 -12.01 22.17 13.73
CA GLN A 610 -12.47 23.49 14.13
C GLN A 610 -13.91 23.74 13.68
N GLY A 611 -14.26 23.36 12.45
CA GLY A 611 -15.63 23.53 11.95
C GLY A 611 -16.66 22.77 12.79
N LEU A 612 -16.37 21.51 13.17
CA LEU A 612 -17.26 20.72 14.03
C LEU A 612 -17.40 21.33 15.44
N GLN A 613 -16.32 21.86 16.02
CA GLN A 613 -16.37 22.57 17.30
C GLN A 613 -17.25 23.84 17.23
N ASP A 614 -17.11 24.61 16.16
CA ASP A 614 -17.85 25.86 15.99
C ASP A 614 -19.37 25.64 15.89
N VAL A 615 -19.80 24.49 15.37
CA VAL A 615 -21.22 24.10 15.31
C VAL A 615 -21.67 23.24 16.50
N GLY A 616 -20.79 22.98 17.47
CA GLY A 616 -21.11 22.30 18.73
C GLY A 616 -21.21 20.78 18.62
N VAL A 617 -20.62 20.16 17.59
CA VAL A 617 -20.56 18.71 17.43
C VAL A 617 -19.45 18.13 18.30
N GLU A 618 -19.73 17.05 19.02
CA GLU A 618 -18.74 16.33 19.79
C GLU A 618 -17.65 15.81 18.85
N THR A 619 -16.39 16.24 19.06
CA THR A 619 -15.27 15.87 18.19
C THR A 619 -13.97 15.71 18.96
N GLN A 620 -13.13 14.78 18.50
CA GLN A 620 -11.78 14.55 19.00
C GLN A 620 -10.81 14.49 17.83
N LEU A 621 -9.64 15.14 17.95
CA LEU A 621 -8.58 15.12 16.97
C LEU A 621 -7.31 14.46 17.52
N ILE A 622 -6.82 13.42 16.86
CA ILE A 622 -5.57 12.72 17.18
C ILE A 622 -4.55 12.97 16.06
N ILE A 623 -3.41 13.55 16.41
CA ILE A 623 -2.28 13.77 15.48
C ILE A 623 -1.14 12.83 15.84
N TYR A 624 -0.79 11.94 14.92
CA TYR A 624 0.35 11.01 15.04
C TYR A 624 1.63 11.72 14.69
N LYS A 625 2.46 12.00 15.70
CA LYS A 625 3.70 12.77 15.57
C LYS A 625 4.75 12.03 14.75
N GLY A 626 5.32 12.71 13.76
CA GLY A 626 6.35 12.15 12.87
C GLY A 626 5.81 11.22 11.77
N PHE A 627 4.48 11.06 11.64
CA PHE A 627 3.89 10.21 10.59
C PHE A 627 3.41 11.02 9.39
N GLY A 628 3.57 10.42 8.21
CA GLY A 628 2.94 10.87 6.97
C GLY A 628 1.53 10.26 6.81
N HIS A 629 1.19 9.88 5.56
CA HIS A 629 -0.15 9.40 5.20
C HIS A 629 -0.58 8.08 5.85
N GLY A 630 0.36 7.25 6.29
CA GLY A 630 0.06 5.95 6.91
C GLY A 630 0.63 5.83 8.32
N ILE A 631 -0.04 5.06 9.18
CA ILE A 631 0.45 4.69 10.50
C ILE A 631 1.30 3.43 10.36
N THR A 632 2.61 3.62 10.28
CA THR A 632 3.57 2.59 9.84
C THR A 632 4.33 1.91 10.96
N LYS A 633 4.09 2.26 12.24
CA LYS A 633 4.75 1.66 13.40
C LYS A 633 3.75 0.93 14.30
N PRO A 634 4.15 -0.17 14.97
CA PRO A 634 3.25 -1.03 15.75
C PRO A 634 2.52 -0.30 16.89
N ARG A 635 3.21 0.53 17.69
CA ARG A 635 2.61 1.20 18.86
C ARG A 635 1.56 2.22 18.44
N GLU A 636 1.84 3.03 17.43
CA GLU A 636 0.92 4.04 16.94
C GLU A 636 -0.26 3.40 16.17
N ARG A 637 -0.05 2.25 15.51
CA ARG A 637 -1.15 1.46 14.94
C ARG A 637 -2.06 0.92 16.05
N LEU A 638 -1.49 0.43 17.15
CA LEU A 638 -2.24 0.02 18.33
C LEU A 638 -3.05 1.19 18.91
N ALA A 639 -2.43 2.37 19.05
CA ALA A 639 -3.13 3.57 19.52
C ALA A 639 -4.32 3.93 18.62
N ALA A 640 -4.14 3.86 17.30
CA ALA A 640 -5.21 4.14 16.35
C ALA A 640 -6.39 3.15 16.47
N MET A 641 -6.11 1.86 16.68
CA MET A 641 -7.14 0.85 16.93
C MET A 641 -7.85 1.09 18.25
N VAL A 642 -7.12 1.47 19.32
CA VAL A 642 -7.69 1.77 20.64
C VAL A 642 -8.61 3.00 20.56
N HIS A 643 -8.18 4.10 19.95
CA HIS A 643 -9.03 5.29 19.79
C HIS A 643 -10.31 5.00 18.99
N ASN A 644 -10.23 4.21 17.92
CA ASN A 644 -11.42 3.77 17.18
C ASN A 644 -12.33 2.89 18.05
N TRP A 645 -11.75 1.95 18.81
CA TRP A 645 -12.51 1.07 19.70
C TRP A 645 -13.27 1.85 20.76
N GLU A 646 -12.59 2.72 21.51
CA GLU A 646 -13.17 3.52 22.60
C GLU A 646 -14.26 4.47 22.09
N TRP A 647 -14.00 5.13 20.94
CA TRP A 647 -14.97 6.01 20.31
C TRP A 647 -16.28 5.29 20.00
N PHE A 648 -16.20 4.16 19.32
CA PHE A 648 -17.39 3.41 18.91
C PHE A 648 -18.01 2.62 20.08
N ALA A 649 -17.23 2.14 21.06
CA ALA A 649 -17.75 1.49 22.25
C ALA A 649 -18.72 2.44 22.99
N ARG A 650 -18.36 3.71 23.12
CA ARG A 650 -19.20 4.74 23.74
C ARG A 650 -20.46 5.03 22.93
N HIS A 651 -20.33 5.27 21.63
CA HIS A 651 -21.45 5.76 20.82
C HIS A 651 -22.40 4.66 20.30
N ILE A 652 -21.91 3.44 20.09
CA ILE A 652 -22.68 2.33 19.54
C ILE A 652 -23.18 1.37 20.61
N TRP A 653 -22.39 1.15 21.68
CA TRP A 653 -22.76 0.24 22.76
C TRP A 653 -23.10 0.96 24.07
N GLY A 654 -22.91 2.27 24.19
CA GLY A 654 -23.20 3.05 25.38
C GLY A 654 -22.25 2.75 26.55
N GLU A 655 -21.04 2.26 26.24
CA GLU A 655 -20.01 1.98 27.24
C GLU A 655 -19.32 3.29 27.64
N GLU A 656 -19.21 3.55 28.95
CA GLU A 656 -18.40 4.67 29.42
C GLU A 656 -16.93 4.36 29.12
N ALA A 657 -16.20 5.31 28.56
CA ALA A 657 -14.75 5.21 28.51
C ALA A 657 -14.24 5.09 29.95
N GLU A 658 -13.43 4.07 30.26
CA GLU A 658 -12.73 4.06 31.53
C GLU A 658 -11.92 5.37 31.60
N PRO A 659 -12.06 6.17 32.68
CA PRO A 659 -11.38 7.43 32.78
C PRO A 659 -9.87 7.18 32.64
N ALA A 660 -9.23 7.83 31.70
CA ALA A 660 -7.77 7.93 31.67
C ALA A 660 -7.38 8.48 33.06
N ASN A 661 -6.78 7.66 33.90
CA ASN A 661 -6.34 8.11 35.22
C ASN A 661 -5.40 9.31 35.02
N GLU A 662 -5.82 10.47 35.58
CA GLU A 662 -5.09 11.73 35.60
C GLU A 662 -3.67 11.60 36.16
#